data_8536cc24816e2b0130abdacc3bb0e930
#
_entry.id   8536cc24816e2b0130abdacc3bb0e930
#
_cell.length_a   1.000
_cell.length_b   1.000
_cell.length_c   1.000
_cell.angle_alpha   90.00
_cell.angle_beta   90.00
_cell.angle_gamma   90.00
#
_symmetry.space_group_name_H-M   'P 1'
#
loop_
_entity.id
_entity.type
_entity.pdbx_description
1 polymer ?
#
loop_
_entity_poly.entity_id
_entity_poly.type
_entity_poly.pdbx_seq_one_letter_code
_entity_poly.pdbx_strand_id
1 'polypeptide(L)'
;MRKTILMAAFALLVAAVSLAQRVKTTANYRVIPLPRQIQMLKTPGFTLNAQTRIVYPKGNEALKKDAQMLSDYLFDMTRIRLVTTSNRAAKNVIVLATGLQNDNKEAYRLRVNKDKIEISGATAAGTFYGIQTLRKSVSTVRAQQVVFPAAVITDNPRFAYRGAMLDVARHFFNMDEVKNFIDILALHNINRFHWHLTDDQGWRIEIKKYPRLTEVSAFRPETVIDNDAGTFDGKPHGGFYTQQQARDIVKYAADRNIMVVPEIDMPGHMVGALAAYPELGCTGGPYKVRNYWGIAEEVLCAGNDKTLQFAKDVLAEVMDVFPGDYINIGGDECIKKNWEKCPKCQAKIKEMNLKADGRHTAEQRLQSYFMSAVADFITSKGRKVAGWDEILEGGIAPNATVLSWRGMEGGIEAARLGHDAIMCPTSHMYFDYYQTEDRENEPVAFNGFIPIEKTYSFNPVAPELTAQEAKHIIGVQANVWTEHIETYSHVQYMLLPRLAAASEVQWTMPESKNFDDFANRMPQLLNIYNNKGYNYGKHLFNVKMEVSPASQPRSVLVKLLALKSAKIYYTLDGTTPTKQSTLYTRPFVVGQSCTLKAVAVYPELTTRVLTENFMLSKSTMCPIKFNVKPHPAYAGSSEHELVNGLYGSYIYKTGKWLGYAGEDLDVVLDLGQSTTIDRVKVNTLVNAGAWIMPARGVILSVSDDGTHFKEVYNQPYPPMEANRPQYLDAKNITLPHLSARYLQVKVLSERSMPDWHRYKGKTAFVFVDEISVE
;
A
#
# COMPACT_ATOMS: atom_id res chain seq x y z
N MET A 1 -65.52 15.83 17.28
CA MET A 1 -64.81 15.09 16.22
C MET A 1 -63.36 15.54 15.97
N ARG A 2 -62.99 16.82 15.77
CA ARG A 2 -61.61 17.22 15.55
C ARG A 2 -60.62 16.94 16.70
N LYS A 3 -61.03 17.07 17.98
CA LYS A 3 -60.19 16.79 19.14
C LYS A 3 -59.93 15.28 19.35
N THR A 4 -60.90 14.44 18.98
CA THR A 4 -60.78 12.98 19.10
C THR A 4 -59.85 12.38 18.04
N ILE A 5 -59.82 12.97 16.82
CA ILE A 5 -58.95 12.58 15.73
C ILE A 5 -57.48 12.99 16.02
N LEU A 6 -57.27 14.15 16.68
CA LEU A 6 -55.93 14.59 17.08
C LEU A 6 -55.32 13.71 18.18
N MET A 7 -56.14 13.28 19.15
CA MET A 7 -55.67 12.37 20.21
C MET A 7 -55.39 10.95 19.68
N ALA A 8 -56.18 10.47 18.73
CA ALA A 8 -55.91 9.17 18.09
C ALA A 8 -54.67 9.22 17.19
N ALA A 9 -54.42 10.32 16.48
CA ALA A 9 -53.21 10.51 15.71
C ALA A 9 -51.93 10.63 16.61
N PHE A 10 -52.04 11.31 17.75
CA PHE A 10 -50.97 11.43 18.71
C PHE A 10 -50.69 10.08 19.43
N ALA A 11 -51.71 9.30 19.76
CA ALA A 11 -51.59 7.98 20.31
C ALA A 11 -50.96 6.96 19.31
N LEU A 12 -51.30 7.08 18.02
CA LEU A 12 -50.69 6.30 16.94
C LEU A 12 -49.22 6.72 16.68
N LEU A 13 -48.91 8.03 16.78
CA LEU A 13 -47.53 8.50 16.68
C LEU A 13 -46.68 8.04 17.91
N VAL A 14 -47.25 8.09 19.09
CA VAL A 14 -46.56 7.58 20.34
C VAL A 14 -46.45 6.07 20.30
N ALA A 15 -47.42 5.32 19.79
CA ALA A 15 -47.34 3.88 19.58
C ALA A 15 -46.34 3.50 18.47
N ALA A 16 -46.21 4.29 17.39
CA ALA A 16 -45.21 4.09 16.34
C ALA A 16 -43.80 4.38 16.83
N VAL A 17 -43.61 5.30 17.78
CA VAL A 17 -42.33 5.58 18.42
C VAL A 17 -41.97 4.49 19.46
N SER A 18 -42.93 3.76 20.05
CA SER A 18 -42.69 2.69 21.00
C SER A 18 -42.47 1.30 20.38
N LEU A 19 -42.67 1.15 19.07
CA LEU A 19 -42.41 -0.09 18.30
C LEU A 19 -41.14 0.01 17.44
N ALA A 20 -40.18 0.89 17.79
CA ALA A 20 -38.85 0.76 17.30
C ALA A 20 -38.30 -0.58 17.83
N GLN A 21 -38.39 -1.62 17.03
CA GLN A 21 -37.80 -2.94 17.33
C GLN A 21 -36.38 -2.72 17.87
N ARG A 22 -36.16 -3.08 19.14
CA ARG A 22 -34.82 -2.97 19.75
C ARG A 22 -33.86 -3.77 18.92
N VAL A 23 -32.99 -3.11 18.16
CA VAL A 23 -32.02 -3.76 17.30
C VAL A 23 -31.07 -4.58 18.21
N LYS A 24 -31.24 -5.90 18.15
CA LYS A 24 -30.38 -6.87 18.83
C LYS A 24 -29.38 -7.42 17.82
N THR A 25 -28.10 -7.44 18.18
CA THR A 25 -27.04 -8.02 17.36
C THR A 25 -26.23 -9.04 18.13
N THR A 26 -25.61 -9.96 17.40
CA THR A 26 -24.68 -10.96 17.96
C THR A 26 -23.28 -10.63 17.49
N ALA A 27 -22.33 -10.54 18.43
CA ALA A 27 -20.94 -10.27 18.15
C ALA A 27 -20.28 -11.42 17.37
N ASN A 28 -19.38 -11.08 16.46
CA ASN A 28 -18.60 -12.03 15.68
C ASN A 28 -17.12 -11.77 15.93
N TYR A 29 -16.41 -12.73 16.49
CA TYR A 29 -14.99 -12.61 16.86
C TYR A 29 -14.03 -12.83 15.71
N ARG A 30 -14.49 -13.19 14.53
CA ARG A 30 -13.67 -13.27 13.32
C ARG A 30 -13.42 -11.86 12.79
N VAL A 31 -12.62 -11.11 13.50
CA VAL A 31 -12.27 -9.71 13.19
C VAL A 31 -11.00 -9.62 12.31
N ILE A 32 -10.65 -8.39 11.89
CA ILE A 32 -9.39 -8.10 11.19
C ILE A 32 -8.51 -7.24 12.11
N PRO A 33 -7.22 -7.62 12.34
CA PRO A 33 -6.62 -8.90 11.98
C PRO A 33 -7.27 -10.08 12.71
N LEU A 34 -7.16 -11.28 12.10
CA LEU A 34 -7.77 -12.50 12.64
C LEU A 34 -7.02 -12.97 13.90
N PRO A 35 -7.71 -13.14 15.03
CA PRO A 35 -7.09 -13.71 16.22
C PRO A 35 -6.56 -15.13 15.98
N ARG A 36 -5.45 -15.45 16.63
CA ARG A 36 -4.72 -16.71 16.48
C ARG A 36 -5.57 -17.94 16.80
N GLN A 37 -6.39 -17.85 17.86
CA GLN A 37 -7.29 -18.94 18.27
C GLN A 37 -8.61 -18.39 18.79
N ILE A 38 -9.71 -18.92 18.27
CA ILE A 38 -11.07 -18.62 18.69
C ILE A 38 -11.76 -19.94 19.02
N GLN A 39 -12.00 -20.19 20.32
CA GLN A 39 -12.72 -21.36 20.79
C GLN A 39 -14.12 -20.95 21.24
N MET A 40 -15.13 -21.29 20.46
CA MET A 40 -16.53 -21.08 20.84
C MET A 40 -16.97 -22.11 21.89
N LEU A 41 -17.72 -21.64 22.88
CA LEU A 41 -18.24 -22.50 23.96
C LEU A 41 -19.75 -22.70 23.80
N LYS A 42 -20.26 -23.87 24.22
CA LYS A 42 -21.69 -24.20 24.17
C LYS A 42 -22.51 -23.65 25.34
N THR A 43 -21.92 -22.77 26.13
CA THR A 43 -22.59 -22.14 27.31
C THR A 43 -23.20 -20.79 26.91
N PRO A 44 -24.15 -20.24 27.72
CA PRO A 44 -24.72 -18.93 27.43
C PRO A 44 -23.67 -17.82 27.40
N GLY A 45 -23.80 -16.92 26.42
CA GLY A 45 -22.96 -15.75 26.21
C GLY A 45 -23.34 -14.58 27.13
N PHE A 46 -22.55 -13.51 27.00
CA PHE A 46 -22.74 -12.24 27.69
C PHE A 46 -23.69 -11.32 26.93
N THR A 47 -24.60 -10.66 27.61
CA THR A 47 -25.48 -9.65 27.03
C THR A 47 -25.11 -8.26 27.54
N LEU A 48 -24.53 -7.45 26.69
CA LEU A 48 -24.22 -6.05 26.96
C LEU A 48 -25.50 -5.22 27.01
N ASN A 49 -25.62 -4.41 28.05
CA ASN A 49 -26.73 -3.46 28.24
C ASN A 49 -26.26 -2.22 29.03
N ALA A 50 -27.16 -1.25 29.24
CA ALA A 50 -26.82 0.03 29.88
C ALA A 50 -26.35 -0.11 31.35
N GLN A 51 -26.62 -1.23 32.02
CA GLN A 51 -26.17 -1.51 33.39
C GLN A 51 -24.79 -2.20 33.42
N THR A 52 -24.26 -2.62 32.27
CA THR A 52 -22.93 -3.21 32.18
C THR A 52 -21.87 -2.20 32.60
N ARG A 53 -20.91 -2.63 33.42
CA ARG A 53 -19.80 -1.81 33.92
C ARG A 53 -18.48 -2.34 33.37
N ILE A 54 -17.51 -1.42 33.10
CA ILE A 54 -16.13 -1.78 32.81
C ILE A 54 -15.32 -1.64 34.10
N VAL A 55 -14.71 -2.76 34.53
CA VAL A 55 -13.97 -2.84 35.78
C VAL A 55 -12.47 -2.94 35.49
N TYR A 56 -11.67 -2.10 36.13
CA TYR A 56 -10.21 -2.12 36.06
C TYR A 56 -9.58 -2.16 37.46
N PRO A 57 -8.34 -2.63 37.64
CA PRO A 57 -7.67 -2.68 38.95
C PRO A 57 -7.43 -1.26 39.51
N LYS A 58 -7.74 -1.08 40.81
CA LYS A 58 -7.49 0.19 41.51
C LYS A 58 -6.00 0.56 41.43
N GLY A 59 -5.70 1.82 41.09
CA GLY A 59 -4.35 2.35 41.00
C GLY A 59 -3.65 2.04 39.65
N ASN A 60 -4.29 1.32 38.74
CA ASN A 60 -3.73 1.08 37.39
C ASN A 60 -4.25 2.13 36.41
N GLU A 61 -3.49 3.23 36.22
CA GLU A 61 -3.88 4.35 35.35
C GLU A 61 -3.91 3.96 33.88
N ALA A 62 -3.07 3.02 33.43
CA ALA A 62 -3.10 2.53 32.06
C ALA A 62 -4.44 1.83 31.76
N LEU A 63 -4.81 0.85 32.56
CA LEU A 63 -6.10 0.15 32.39
C LEU A 63 -7.32 1.03 32.65
N LYS A 64 -7.19 2.09 33.46
CA LYS A 64 -8.25 3.09 33.62
C LYS A 64 -8.50 3.85 32.31
N LYS A 65 -7.45 4.26 31.60
CA LYS A 65 -7.54 4.87 30.26
C LYS A 65 -8.13 3.89 29.26
N ASP A 66 -7.65 2.64 29.25
CA ASP A 66 -8.16 1.58 28.40
C ASP A 66 -9.66 1.32 28.62
N ALA A 67 -10.11 1.34 29.88
CA ALA A 67 -11.52 1.22 30.23
C ALA A 67 -12.36 2.36 29.65
N GLN A 68 -11.86 3.59 29.73
CA GLN A 68 -12.54 4.74 29.14
C GLN A 68 -12.60 4.62 27.62
N MET A 69 -11.50 4.28 26.97
CA MET A 69 -11.47 4.06 25.51
C MET A 69 -12.43 2.95 25.09
N LEU A 70 -12.50 1.84 25.82
CA LEU A 70 -13.46 0.78 25.54
C LEU A 70 -14.90 1.27 25.67
N SER A 71 -15.23 2.07 26.70
CA SER A 71 -16.55 2.69 26.83
C SER A 71 -16.90 3.56 25.62
N ASP A 72 -15.94 4.36 25.16
CA ASP A 72 -16.14 5.23 23.99
C ASP A 72 -16.29 4.42 22.70
N TYR A 73 -15.48 3.39 22.49
CA TYR A 73 -15.57 2.51 21.32
C TYR A 73 -16.92 1.76 21.26
N LEU A 74 -17.38 1.25 22.39
CA LEU A 74 -18.68 0.58 22.45
C LEU A 74 -19.84 1.57 22.28
N PHE A 75 -19.71 2.79 22.84
CA PHE A 75 -20.70 3.84 22.63
C PHE A 75 -20.80 4.23 21.15
N ASP A 76 -19.70 4.37 20.44
CA ASP A 76 -19.69 4.67 19.01
C ASP A 76 -20.54 3.67 18.22
N MET A 77 -20.42 2.37 18.54
CA MET A 77 -21.11 1.30 17.82
C MET A 77 -22.55 1.09 18.31
N THR A 78 -22.80 1.22 19.62
CA THR A 78 -24.06 0.77 20.25
C THR A 78 -24.94 1.91 20.75
N ARG A 79 -24.37 3.10 20.95
CA ARG A 79 -25.00 4.23 21.69
C ARG A 79 -25.29 3.90 23.16
N ILE A 80 -24.69 2.82 23.70
CA ILE A 80 -24.75 2.46 25.12
C ILE A 80 -23.50 3.01 25.80
N ARG A 81 -23.66 3.98 26.69
CA ARG A 81 -22.56 4.52 27.51
C ARG A 81 -22.36 3.63 28.72
N LEU A 82 -21.15 3.09 28.90
CA LEU A 82 -20.81 2.22 30.01
C LEU A 82 -20.03 2.99 31.09
N VAL A 83 -20.35 2.70 32.34
CA VAL A 83 -19.63 3.28 33.47
C VAL A 83 -18.34 2.49 33.72
N THR A 84 -17.23 3.23 33.87
CA THR A 84 -15.92 2.66 34.22
C THR A 84 -15.71 2.77 35.74
N THR A 85 -15.17 1.74 36.39
CA THR A 85 -15.01 1.71 37.85
C THR A 85 -13.88 0.78 38.27
N SER A 86 -13.27 1.07 39.44
CA SER A 86 -12.34 0.16 40.10
C SER A 86 -13.03 -0.77 41.11
N ASN A 87 -14.34 -0.59 41.37
CA ASN A 87 -15.09 -1.43 42.28
C ASN A 87 -15.43 -2.77 41.63
N ARG A 88 -15.07 -3.87 42.28
CA ARG A 88 -15.35 -5.23 41.78
C ARG A 88 -16.86 -5.51 41.79
N ALA A 89 -17.31 -6.20 40.76
CA ALA A 89 -18.66 -6.73 40.65
C ALA A 89 -18.60 -8.15 40.06
N ALA A 90 -19.53 -9.02 40.50
CA ALA A 90 -19.50 -10.44 40.12
C ALA A 90 -20.16 -10.71 38.74
N LYS A 91 -21.14 -9.88 38.35
CA LYS A 91 -21.97 -10.10 37.16
C LYS A 91 -22.19 -8.80 36.38
N ASN A 92 -22.53 -8.96 35.10
CA ASN A 92 -22.80 -7.89 34.17
C ASN A 92 -21.61 -6.89 34.03
N VAL A 93 -20.40 -7.42 33.88
CA VAL A 93 -19.16 -6.64 33.85
C VAL A 93 -18.24 -7.04 32.70
N ILE A 94 -17.47 -6.07 32.22
CA ILE A 94 -16.27 -6.28 31.42
C ILE A 94 -15.08 -6.01 32.33
N VAL A 95 -14.23 -6.98 32.55
CA VAL A 95 -13.06 -6.89 33.44
C VAL A 95 -11.79 -6.76 32.62
N LEU A 96 -11.01 -5.73 32.88
CA LEU A 96 -9.69 -5.53 32.32
C LEU A 96 -8.62 -5.96 33.35
N ALA A 97 -7.62 -6.71 32.90
CA ALA A 97 -6.54 -7.19 33.75
C ALA A 97 -5.22 -7.27 32.96
N THR A 98 -4.10 -7.29 33.68
CA THR A 98 -2.76 -7.61 33.19
C THR A 98 -2.19 -8.82 33.89
N GLY A 99 -1.01 -9.28 33.52
CA GLY A 99 -0.29 -10.38 34.18
C GLY A 99 -0.61 -11.76 33.59
N LEU A 100 -1.18 -11.83 32.39
CA LEU A 100 -1.23 -13.07 31.61
C LEU A 100 0.19 -13.58 31.40
N GLN A 101 0.47 -14.81 31.80
CA GLN A 101 1.77 -15.42 31.57
C GLN A 101 1.94 -15.75 30.08
N ASN A 102 2.83 -15.04 29.40
CA ASN A 102 3.18 -15.21 28.00
C ASN A 102 4.50 -14.46 27.71
N ASP A 103 5.36 -15.02 26.88
CA ASP A 103 6.63 -14.40 26.50
C ASP A 103 6.41 -13.16 25.61
N ASN A 104 5.32 -13.14 24.83
CA ASN A 104 4.94 -11.98 24.03
C ASN A 104 4.20 -10.97 24.92
N LYS A 105 4.80 -9.79 25.12
CA LYS A 105 4.25 -8.70 25.94
C LYS A 105 2.91 -8.16 25.43
N GLU A 106 2.59 -8.36 24.16
CA GLU A 106 1.35 -7.92 23.52
C GLU A 106 0.28 -9.03 23.46
N ALA A 107 0.57 -10.22 24.02
CA ALA A 107 -0.38 -11.31 24.11
C ALA A 107 -1.58 -10.98 24.99
N TYR A 108 -2.75 -11.49 24.62
CA TYR A 108 -3.95 -11.36 25.42
C TYR A 108 -4.82 -12.63 25.39
N ARG A 109 -5.68 -12.73 26.42
CA ARG A 109 -6.79 -13.68 26.48
C ARG A 109 -8.09 -12.92 26.71
N LEU A 110 -9.10 -13.20 25.87
CA LEU A 110 -10.45 -12.69 26.02
C LEU A 110 -11.36 -13.88 26.34
N ARG A 111 -12.05 -13.86 27.47
CA ARG A 111 -12.97 -14.92 27.93
C ARG A 111 -14.36 -14.34 28.10
N VAL A 112 -15.34 -15.00 27.50
CA VAL A 112 -16.75 -14.58 27.55
C VAL A 112 -17.60 -15.69 28.16
N ASN A 113 -18.38 -15.38 29.17
CA ASN A 113 -19.43 -16.22 29.71
C ASN A 113 -20.68 -15.35 30.03
N LYS A 114 -21.74 -15.96 30.53
CA LYS A 114 -23.02 -15.26 30.79
C LYS A 114 -22.91 -14.09 31.79
N ASP A 115 -21.96 -14.12 32.70
CA ASP A 115 -21.85 -13.16 33.81
C ASP A 115 -20.83 -12.04 33.51
N LYS A 116 -19.78 -12.33 32.72
CA LYS A 116 -18.70 -11.38 32.44
C LYS A 116 -17.97 -11.62 31.12
N ILE A 117 -17.37 -10.54 30.61
CA ILE A 117 -16.26 -10.56 29.65
C ILE A 117 -14.99 -10.24 30.44
N GLU A 118 -13.93 -11.03 30.27
CA GLU A 118 -12.63 -10.82 30.89
C GLU A 118 -11.56 -10.68 29.83
N ILE A 119 -10.84 -9.56 29.84
CA ILE A 119 -9.73 -9.26 28.91
C ILE A 119 -8.47 -9.17 29.77
N SER A 120 -7.57 -10.13 29.59
CA SER A 120 -6.30 -10.22 30.32
C SER A 120 -5.14 -10.18 29.37
N GLY A 121 -4.33 -9.13 29.41
CA GLY A 121 -3.10 -9.02 28.66
C GLY A 121 -1.86 -9.45 29.43
N ALA A 122 -0.78 -9.81 28.74
CA ALA A 122 0.53 -9.98 29.38
C ALA A 122 0.98 -8.63 29.97
N THR A 123 0.74 -7.54 29.26
CA THR A 123 0.89 -6.15 29.72
C THR A 123 -0.37 -5.34 29.40
N ALA A 124 -0.39 -4.04 29.67
CA ALA A 124 -1.46 -3.14 29.25
C ALA A 124 -1.64 -3.14 27.72
N ALA A 125 -0.56 -3.21 26.95
CA ALA A 125 -0.64 -3.32 25.48
C ALA A 125 -1.42 -4.56 25.04
N GLY A 126 -1.17 -5.73 25.66
CA GLY A 126 -1.97 -6.93 25.37
C GLY A 126 -3.46 -6.73 25.69
N THR A 127 -3.78 -6.10 26.84
CA THR A 127 -5.17 -5.77 27.20
C THR A 127 -5.81 -4.86 26.16
N PHE A 128 -5.08 -3.84 25.68
CA PHE A 128 -5.54 -2.94 24.62
C PHE A 128 -5.89 -3.68 23.32
N TYR A 129 -5.08 -4.65 22.88
CA TYR A 129 -5.40 -5.44 21.69
C TYR A 129 -6.60 -6.38 21.89
N GLY A 130 -6.78 -6.89 23.10
CA GLY A 130 -8.01 -7.59 23.47
C GLY A 130 -9.26 -6.68 23.40
N ILE A 131 -9.11 -5.40 23.79
CA ILE A 131 -10.15 -4.37 23.63
C ILE A 131 -10.44 -4.12 22.15
N GLN A 132 -9.42 -4.04 21.30
CA GLN A 132 -9.62 -3.86 19.85
C GLN A 132 -10.37 -5.05 19.23
N THR A 133 -10.11 -6.27 19.68
CA THR A 133 -10.86 -7.46 19.26
C THR A 133 -12.31 -7.39 19.70
N LEU A 134 -12.59 -7.02 20.95
CA LEU A 134 -13.95 -6.85 21.43
C LEU A 134 -14.70 -5.75 20.68
N ARG A 135 -14.07 -4.58 20.47
CA ARG A 135 -14.62 -3.46 19.68
C ARG A 135 -15.03 -3.90 18.27
N LYS A 136 -14.11 -4.56 17.56
CA LYS A 136 -14.30 -5.01 16.18
C LYS A 136 -15.31 -6.14 16.03
N SER A 137 -15.60 -6.88 17.11
CA SER A 137 -16.59 -7.97 17.09
C SER A 137 -18.04 -7.50 17.02
N VAL A 138 -18.33 -6.22 17.31
CA VAL A 138 -19.66 -5.61 17.19
C VAL A 138 -19.90 -5.20 15.74
N SER A 139 -20.71 -5.96 15.02
CA SER A 139 -20.91 -5.82 13.58
C SER A 139 -22.03 -4.86 13.16
N THR A 140 -22.88 -4.43 14.08
CA THR A 140 -24.07 -3.61 13.79
C THR A 140 -24.02 -2.30 14.54
N VAL A 141 -24.15 -1.20 13.79
CA VAL A 141 -24.21 0.16 14.36
C VAL A 141 -25.57 0.42 14.99
N ARG A 142 -25.59 1.13 16.14
CA ARG A 142 -26.79 1.49 16.93
C ARG A 142 -27.57 0.30 17.49
N ALA A 143 -26.89 -0.83 17.76
CA ALA A 143 -27.49 -1.97 18.42
C ALA A 143 -27.79 -1.63 19.90
N GLN A 144 -29.05 -1.69 20.31
CA GLN A 144 -29.48 -1.43 21.70
C GLN A 144 -29.13 -2.58 22.64
N GLN A 145 -28.86 -3.76 22.11
CA GLN A 145 -28.41 -4.94 22.83
C GLN A 145 -27.44 -5.75 22.00
N VAL A 146 -26.28 -6.07 22.58
CA VAL A 146 -25.26 -6.90 21.93
C VAL A 146 -25.10 -8.19 22.72
N VAL A 147 -25.26 -9.33 22.07
CA VAL A 147 -24.94 -10.63 22.64
C VAL A 147 -23.53 -11.04 22.17
N PHE A 148 -22.65 -11.23 23.14
CA PHE A 148 -21.32 -11.79 22.91
C PHE A 148 -21.38 -13.30 23.19
N PRO A 149 -21.30 -14.18 22.18
CA PRO A 149 -21.30 -15.62 22.37
C PRO A 149 -20.19 -16.06 23.35
N ALA A 150 -20.44 -17.10 24.12
CA ALA A 150 -19.42 -17.61 25.05
C ALA A 150 -18.22 -18.15 24.25
N ALA A 151 -17.03 -17.68 24.59
CA ALA A 151 -15.81 -18.01 23.90
C ALA A 151 -14.55 -17.82 24.75
N VAL A 152 -13.48 -18.47 24.35
CA VAL A 152 -12.10 -18.16 24.76
C VAL A 152 -11.31 -17.82 23.51
N ILE A 153 -10.72 -16.63 23.51
CA ILE A 153 -9.86 -16.14 22.43
C ILE A 153 -8.48 -15.93 23.02
N THR A 154 -7.46 -16.49 22.40
CA THR A 154 -6.05 -16.25 22.73
C THR A 154 -5.32 -15.76 21.49
N ASP A 155 -4.52 -14.72 21.67
CA ASP A 155 -3.90 -14.06 20.54
C ASP A 155 -2.61 -13.33 20.90
N ASN A 156 -1.73 -13.18 19.92
CA ASN A 156 -0.54 -12.34 19.96
C ASN A 156 -0.04 -12.08 18.53
N PRO A 157 0.65 -10.95 18.27
CA PRO A 157 1.12 -10.60 16.95
C PRO A 157 2.24 -11.52 16.45
N ARG A 158 2.35 -11.62 15.11
CA ARG A 158 3.47 -12.27 14.43
C ARG A 158 4.76 -11.45 14.56
N PHE A 159 4.70 -10.14 14.36
CA PHE A 159 5.85 -9.23 14.38
C PHE A 159 5.77 -8.22 15.51
N ALA A 160 6.93 -7.90 16.09
CA ALA A 160 7.06 -6.86 17.12
C ALA A 160 6.95 -5.43 16.54
N TYR A 161 7.45 -5.21 15.32
CA TYR A 161 7.31 -3.94 14.61
C TYR A 161 6.17 -4.05 13.59
N ARG A 162 5.13 -3.25 13.76
CA ARG A 162 3.98 -3.17 12.86
C ARG A 162 3.76 -1.70 12.54
N GLY A 163 4.27 -1.29 11.37
CA GLY A 163 4.41 0.12 11.00
C GLY A 163 3.42 0.60 9.95
N ALA A 164 3.15 1.90 10.03
CA ALA A 164 2.66 2.68 8.90
C ALA A 164 3.27 4.08 8.94
N MET A 165 3.68 4.59 7.78
CA MET A 165 4.29 5.91 7.60
C MET A 165 3.28 6.88 7.01
N LEU A 166 3.36 8.14 7.44
CA LEU A 166 2.70 9.28 6.82
C LEU A 166 3.75 10.35 6.50
N ASP A 167 3.85 10.70 5.23
CA ASP A 167 4.60 11.85 4.75
C ASP A 167 3.77 13.13 5.00
N VAL A 168 4.31 14.05 5.80
CA VAL A 168 3.71 15.36 6.06
C VAL A 168 4.54 16.50 5.45
N ALA A 169 5.64 16.16 4.78
CA ALA A 169 6.55 17.12 4.17
C ALA A 169 6.08 17.54 2.77
N ARG A 170 5.68 16.60 1.90
CA ARG A 170 5.16 16.93 0.58
C ARG A 170 3.81 17.65 0.69
N HIS A 171 2.87 17.09 1.49
CA HIS A 171 1.67 17.84 1.90
C HIS A 171 1.52 17.82 3.42
N PHE A 172 1.23 19.00 3.99
CA PHE A 172 1.09 19.17 5.43
C PHE A 172 -0.31 18.79 5.90
N PHE A 173 -0.39 18.05 7.01
CA PHE A 173 -1.63 17.68 7.68
C PHE A 173 -1.64 18.23 9.11
N ASN A 174 -2.78 18.76 9.56
CA ASN A 174 -2.91 19.35 10.87
C ASN A 174 -2.98 18.32 12.00
N MET A 175 -2.95 18.80 13.25
CA MET A 175 -2.93 17.97 14.46
C MET A 175 -4.11 16.98 14.54
N ASP A 176 -5.31 17.40 14.13
CA ASP A 176 -6.51 16.55 14.23
C ASP A 176 -6.49 15.46 13.17
N GLU A 177 -5.95 15.74 11.99
CA GLU A 177 -5.74 14.77 10.91
C GLU A 177 -4.70 13.72 11.32
N VAL A 178 -3.58 14.14 11.93
CA VAL A 178 -2.57 13.21 12.46
C VAL A 178 -3.12 12.35 13.60
N LYS A 179 -3.94 12.90 14.50
CA LYS A 179 -4.62 12.12 15.55
C LYS A 179 -5.60 11.12 14.94
N ASN A 180 -6.33 11.50 13.90
CA ASN A 180 -7.23 10.58 13.19
C ASN A 180 -6.45 9.45 12.50
N PHE A 181 -5.28 9.73 11.92
CA PHE A 181 -4.37 8.71 11.39
C PHE A 181 -3.97 7.71 12.49
N ILE A 182 -3.57 8.19 13.66
CA ILE A 182 -3.24 7.35 14.82
C ILE A 182 -4.45 6.51 15.27
N ASP A 183 -5.68 7.03 15.24
CA ASP A 183 -6.90 6.26 15.54
C ASP A 183 -7.14 5.13 14.52
N ILE A 184 -6.85 5.38 13.25
CA ILE A 184 -6.89 4.36 12.19
C ILE A 184 -5.82 3.30 12.46
N LEU A 185 -4.60 3.68 12.82
CA LEU A 185 -3.53 2.74 13.17
C LEU A 185 -3.92 1.84 14.35
N ALA A 186 -4.47 2.43 15.42
CA ALA A 186 -4.94 1.70 16.60
C ALA A 186 -6.02 0.67 16.27
N LEU A 187 -6.98 1.02 15.39
CA LEU A 187 -8.03 0.11 14.91
C LEU A 187 -7.44 -1.12 14.21
N HIS A 188 -6.31 -0.95 13.53
CA HIS A 188 -5.63 -1.99 12.74
C HIS A 188 -4.51 -2.73 13.51
N ASN A 189 -4.40 -2.52 14.82
CA ASN A 189 -3.37 -3.11 15.66
C ASN A 189 -1.92 -2.74 15.24
N ILE A 190 -1.74 -1.62 14.57
CA ILE A 190 -0.43 -1.04 14.25
C ILE A 190 0.15 -0.42 15.52
N ASN A 191 1.45 -0.61 15.77
CA ASN A 191 2.11 -0.10 16.97
C ASN A 191 3.29 0.83 16.70
N ARG A 192 3.55 1.17 15.44
CA ARG A 192 4.58 2.14 15.04
C ARG A 192 3.96 3.12 14.06
N PHE A 193 4.02 4.41 14.42
CA PHE A 193 3.71 5.52 13.52
C PHE A 193 5.03 6.14 13.07
N HIS A 194 5.44 5.87 11.85
CA HIS A 194 6.58 6.50 11.22
C HIS A 194 6.13 7.86 10.65
N TRP A 195 6.68 8.94 11.20
CA TRP A 195 6.31 10.32 10.86
C TRP A 195 7.42 10.96 10.07
N HIS A 196 7.24 11.05 8.75
CA HIS A 196 8.19 11.66 7.82
C HIS A 196 8.01 13.19 7.86
N LEU A 197 8.90 13.87 8.61
CA LEU A 197 8.74 15.26 9.01
C LEU A 197 9.46 16.26 8.11
N THR A 198 10.41 15.82 7.29
CA THR A 198 11.28 16.73 6.51
C THR A 198 11.59 16.15 5.15
N ASP A 199 11.53 17.01 4.12
CA ASP A 199 11.89 16.69 2.75
C ASP A 199 12.23 17.97 1.96
N ASP A 200 12.51 17.83 0.66
CA ASP A 200 12.82 18.92 -0.27
C ASP A 200 11.73 20.01 -0.33
N GLN A 201 10.46 19.60 -0.14
CA GLN A 201 9.29 20.47 -0.29
C GLN A 201 8.78 21.05 1.02
N GLY A 202 9.37 20.66 2.16
CA GLY A 202 8.96 21.23 3.43
C GLY A 202 9.67 20.64 4.66
N TRP A 203 9.89 21.51 5.62
CA TRP A 203 10.37 21.17 6.96
C TRP A 203 9.24 21.35 7.97
N ARG A 204 8.82 20.31 8.69
CA ARG A 204 7.55 20.32 9.44
C ARG A 204 7.68 20.27 10.95
N ILE A 205 8.89 20.26 11.51
CA ILE A 205 9.11 20.24 12.96
C ILE A 205 9.92 21.46 13.43
N GLU A 206 9.46 22.14 14.47
CA GLU A 206 10.18 23.24 15.10
C GLU A 206 11.50 22.77 15.69
N ILE A 207 12.62 23.42 15.31
CA ILE A 207 13.95 23.27 15.90
C ILE A 207 14.37 24.66 16.45
N LYS A 208 14.38 24.78 17.76
CA LYS A 208 14.61 26.10 18.41
C LYS A 208 15.97 26.69 18.11
N LYS A 209 17.00 25.85 17.99
CA LYS A 209 18.35 26.26 17.61
C LYS A 209 18.44 26.77 16.16
N TYR A 210 17.53 26.33 15.29
CA TYR A 210 17.52 26.65 13.87
C TYR A 210 16.13 27.14 13.40
N PRO A 211 15.67 28.34 13.89
CA PRO A 211 14.30 28.82 13.67
C PRO A 211 13.95 29.04 12.19
N ARG A 212 14.93 29.39 11.35
CA ARG A 212 14.70 29.55 9.90
C ARG A 212 14.21 28.28 9.19
N LEU A 213 14.39 27.09 9.77
CA LEU A 213 13.84 25.85 9.23
C LEU A 213 12.32 25.91 9.10
N THR A 214 11.62 26.51 10.07
CA THR A 214 10.17 26.69 10.01
C THR A 214 9.76 28.06 9.45
N GLU A 215 10.55 29.12 9.65
CA GLU A 215 10.26 30.45 9.08
C GLU A 215 10.35 30.46 7.55
N VAL A 216 11.33 29.76 6.97
CA VAL A 216 11.60 29.71 5.51
C VAL A 216 11.03 28.45 4.88
N SER A 217 11.29 27.28 5.48
CA SER A 217 11.14 26.00 4.80
C SER A 217 9.86 25.25 5.14
N ALA A 218 9.02 25.81 6.04
CA ALA A 218 7.70 25.25 6.27
C ALA A 218 6.68 25.65 5.21
N PHE A 219 7.00 26.56 4.29
CA PHE A 219 6.06 27.08 3.30
C PHE A 219 6.67 27.12 1.91
N ARG A 220 5.85 26.88 0.90
CA ARG A 220 6.17 27.06 -0.52
C ARG A 220 5.06 27.89 -1.20
N PRO A 221 5.37 28.68 -2.26
CA PRO A 221 4.41 29.61 -2.84
C PRO A 221 3.31 28.92 -3.66
N GLU A 222 3.60 27.74 -4.19
CA GLU A 222 2.74 26.97 -5.08
C GLU A 222 3.20 25.52 -5.14
N THR A 223 2.38 24.65 -5.74
CA THR A 223 2.69 23.24 -5.92
C THR A 223 2.48 22.84 -7.38
N VAL A 224 3.33 21.96 -7.92
CA VAL A 224 3.18 21.40 -9.25
C VAL A 224 1.86 20.61 -9.35
N ILE A 225 1.17 20.75 -10.49
CA ILE A 225 -0.04 19.99 -10.78
C ILE A 225 0.38 18.68 -11.46
N ASP A 226 -0.06 17.57 -10.92
CA ASP A 226 0.27 16.21 -11.38
C ASP A 226 1.81 16.00 -11.44
N ASN A 227 2.33 15.61 -12.60
CA ASN A 227 3.76 15.44 -12.88
C ASN A 227 4.25 16.41 -13.97
N ASP A 228 3.46 17.44 -14.29
CA ASP A 228 3.85 18.46 -15.28
C ASP A 228 4.66 19.56 -14.61
N ALA A 229 5.99 19.43 -14.65
CA ALA A 229 6.93 20.39 -14.06
C ALA A 229 6.82 21.84 -14.62
N GLY A 230 5.95 22.09 -15.58
CA GLY A 230 5.66 23.42 -16.13
C GLY A 230 4.37 24.04 -15.62
N THR A 231 3.50 23.30 -14.92
CA THR A 231 2.18 23.75 -14.49
C THR A 231 2.04 23.73 -12.97
N PHE A 232 1.66 24.85 -12.36
CA PHE A 232 1.55 25.03 -10.92
C PHE A 232 0.15 25.52 -10.55
N ASP A 233 -0.28 25.21 -9.30
CA ASP A 233 -1.59 25.57 -8.78
C ASP A 233 -1.71 27.05 -8.34
N GLY A 234 -0.59 27.74 -8.21
CA GLY A 234 -0.53 29.14 -7.76
C GLY A 234 -1.01 29.34 -6.32
N LYS A 235 -1.06 28.31 -5.49
CA LYS A 235 -1.56 28.35 -4.11
C LYS A 235 -0.45 28.09 -3.10
N PRO A 236 -0.24 29.01 -2.14
CA PRO A 236 0.68 28.75 -1.05
C PRO A 236 0.30 27.50 -0.26
N HIS A 237 1.28 26.65 0.01
CA HIS A 237 1.12 25.46 0.82
C HIS A 237 2.16 25.40 1.93
N GLY A 238 1.76 24.95 3.12
CA GLY A 238 2.72 24.77 4.22
C GLY A 238 2.08 24.64 5.59
N GLY A 239 2.95 24.57 6.57
CA GLY A 239 2.65 24.41 7.98
C GLY A 239 3.79 23.66 8.69
N PHE A 240 3.78 23.71 10.01
CA PHE A 240 4.72 22.94 10.83
C PHE A 240 4.10 22.64 12.19
N TYR A 241 4.72 21.73 12.93
CA TYR A 241 4.37 21.40 14.30
C TYR A 241 5.37 22.04 15.25
N THR A 242 4.87 22.75 16.26
CA THR A 242 5.71 23.15 17.39
C THR A 242 6.16 21.91 18.16
N GLN A 243 7.25 22.01 18.92
CA GLN A 243 7.69 20.89 19.76
C GLN A 243 6.60 20.45 20.76
N GLN A 244 5.79 21.39 21.26
CA GLN A 244 4.68 21.05 22.14
C GLN A 244 3.59 20.24 21.41
N GLN A 245 3.21 20.65 20.22
CA GLN A 245 2.26 19.90 19.39
C GLN A 245 2.77 18.48 19.07
N ALA A 246 4.07 18.35 18.77
CA ALA A 246 4.67 17.04 18.54
C ALA A 246 4.63 16.17 19.81
N ARG A 247 4.92 16.74 21.01
CA ARG A 247 4.77 16.02 22.29
C ARG A 247 3.32 15.59 22.54
N ASP A 248 2.34 16.42 22.18
CA ASP A 248 0.91 16.07 22.31
C ASP A 248 0.52 14.92 21.39
N ILE A 249 1.05 14.85 20.16
CA ILE A 249 0.89 13.70 19.26
C ILE A 249 1.56 12.44 19.83
N VAL A 250 2.78 12.56 20.32
CA VAL A 250 3.50 11.44 20.97
C VAL A 250 2.68 10.86 22.12
N LYS A 251 2.15 11.73 22.99
CA LYS A 251 1.29 11.32 24.10
C LYS A 251 0.00 10.65 23.62
N TYR A 252 -0.66 11.22 22.61
CA TYR A 252 -1.89 10.68 22.02
C TYR A 252 -1.69 9.27 21.43
N ALA A 253 -0.55 9.06 20.76
CA ALA A 253 -0.14 7.78 20.21
C ALA A 253 0.18 6.77 21.34
N ALA A 254 0.95 7.20 22.34
CA ALA A 254 1.32 6.35 23.49
C ALA A 254 0.10 5.86 24.28
N ASP A 255 -0.93 6.70 24.43
CA ASP A 255 -2.21 6.30 25.06
C ASP A 255 -2.94 5.18 24.26
N ARG A 256 -2.53 4.91 22.99
CA ARG A 256 -3.01 3.82 22.11
C ARG A 256 -1.98 2.72 21.88
N ASN A 257 -0.93 2.67 22.69
CA ASN A 257 0.20 1.74 22.56
C ASN A 257 0.91 1.83 21.19
N ILE A 258 0.96 3.05 20.64
CA ILE A 258 1.68 3.37 19.39
C ILE A 258 2.89 4.22 19.73
N MET A 259 4.07 3.77 19.31
CA MET A 259 5.30 4.55 19.36
C MET A 259 5.42 5.38 18.08
N VAL A 260 5.72 6.69 18.23
CA VAL A 260 6.05 7.54 17.10
C VAL A 260 7.54 7.38 16.78
N VAL A 261 7.85 7.10 15.53
CA VAL A 261 9.19 7.04 14.96
C VAL A 261 9.37 8.29 14.07
N PRO A 262 10.06 9.34 14.55
CA PRO A 262 10.29 10.52 13.73
C PRO A 262 11.36 10.24 12.69
N GLU A 263 11.19 10.80 11.49
CA GLU A 263 12.21 10.80 10.46
C GLU A 263 12.66 12.22 10.17
N ILE A 264 13.99 12.40 10.16
CA ILE A 264 14.71 13.58 9.65
C ILE A 264 15.62 13.01 8.57
N ASP A 265 15.16 13.08 7.35
CA ASP A 265 15.87 12.49 6.21
C ASP A 265 17.18 13.24 5.92
N MET A 266 18.26 12.51 5.67
CA MET A 266 19.58 13.04 5.34
C MET A 266 20.48 11.97 4.72
N PRO A 267 21.48 12.33 3.90
CA PRO A 267 21.86 13.68 3.46
C PRO A 267 21.14 14.12 2.18
N GLY A 268 20.38 13.24 1.53
CA GLY A 268 19.40 13.53 0.48
C GLY A 268 18.15 14.21 1.06
N HIS A 269 17.20 14.61 0.23
CA HIS A 269 15.90 15.17 0.65
C HIS A 269 15.98 16.35 1.64
N MET A 270 17.04 17.15 1.51
CA MET A 270 17.37 18.24 2.43
C MET A 270 17.31 19.64 1.82
N VAL A 271 16.69 19.78 0.61
CA VAL A 271 16.58 21.12 -0.02
C VAL A 271 15.77 22.08 0.84
N GLY A 272 14.79 21.58 1.60
CA GLY A 272 14.12 22.38 2.63
C GLY A 272 15.12 23.00 3.63
N ALA A 273 16.01 22.21 4.21
CA ALA A 273 17.04 22.71 5.12
C ALA A 273 18.03 23.64 4.43
N LEU A 274 18.44 23.33 3.20
CA LEU A 274 19.37 24.14 2.40
C LEU A 274 18.78 25.50 2.04
N ALA A 275 17.48 25.60 1.80
CA ALA A 275 16.81 26.89 1.56
C ALA A 275 16.87 27.81 2.77
N ALA A 276 16.83 27.24 3.98
CA ALA A 276 16.97 28.01 5.22
C ALA A 276 18.44 28.33 5.56
N TYR A 277 19.36 27.39 5.34
CA TYR A 277 20.78 27.43 5.71
C TYR A 277 21.67 27.00 4.53
N PRO A 278 21.87 27.89 3.53
CA PRO A 278 22.58 27.52 2.29
C PRO A 278 24.02 27.05 2.49
N GLU A 279 24.67 27.46 3.56
CA GLU A 279 26.04 27.10 3.92
C GLU A 279 26.22 25.59 4.24
N LEU A 280 25.11 24.86 4.45
CA LEU A 280 25.10 23.42 4.68
C LEU A 280 25.24 22.61 3.36
N GLY A 281 25.02 23.24 2.20
CA GLY A 281 25.17 22.63 0.90
C GLY A 281 26.57 22.80 0.30
N CYS A 282 26.87 22.02 -0.73
CA CYS A 282 28.18 22.04 -1.41
C CYS A 282 28.45 23.34 -2.15
N THR A 283 27.42 23.96 -2.75
CA THR A 283 27.56 25.18 -3.58
C THR A 283 27.36 26.48 -2.78
N GLY A 284 26.81 26.39 -1.55
CA GLY A 284 26.48 27.57 -0.73
C GLY A 284 25.24 28.33 -1.21
N GLY A 285 24.47 27.78 -2.15
CA GLY A 285 23.21 28.34 -2.64
C GLY A 285 23.35 29.42 -3.73
N PRO A 286 22.28 30.20 -3.98
CA PRO A 286 21.01 30.18 -3.26
C PRO A 286 20.15 28.92 -3.56
N TYR A 287 19.48 28.38 -2.55
CA TYR A 287 18.51 27.31 -2.70
C TYR A 287 17.09 27.80 -2.42
N LYS A 288 16.09 27.11 -2.97
CA LYS A 288 14.66 27.38 -2.73
C LYS A 288 13.96 26.11 -2.32
N VAL A 289 12.97 26.22 -1.46
CA VAL A 289 12.05 25.11 -1.16
C VAL A 289 11.45 24.64 -2.47
N ARG A 290 11.52 23.35 -2.74
CA ARG A 290 10.99 22.77 -3.99
C ARG A 290 9.46 22.82 -4.00
N ASN A 291 8.92 23.12 -5.15
CA ASN A 291 7.48 23.16 -5.40
C ASN A 291 7.05 22.12 -6.46
N TYR A 292 7.94 21.19 -6.78
CA TYR A 292 7.75 20.07 -7.72
C TYR A 292 8.36 18.77 -7.15
N TRP A 293 7.96 17.64 -7.73
CA TRP A 293 8.35 16.31 -7.26
C TRP A 293 9.64 15.79 -7.88
N GLY A 294 10.18 14.72 -7.32
CA GLY A 294 11.36 14.01 -7.81
C GLY A 294 12.61 14.27 -6.96
N ILE A 295 13.69 13.56 -7.29
CA ILE A 295 14.96 13.54 -6.56
C ILE A 295 15.75 14.83 -6.84
N ALA A 296 16.29 15.45 -5.80
CA ALA A 296 17.15 16.63 -5.90
C ALA A 296 18.63 16.27 -6.09
N GLU A 297 19.36 17.05 -6.89
CA GLU A 297 20.82 16.95 -6.95
C GLU A 297 21.49 17.67 -5.75
N GLU A 298 20.77 18.60 -5.11
CA GLU A 298 21.20 19.37 -3.97
C GLU A 298 21.00 18.55 -2.69
N VAL A 299 22.11 18.18 -2.09
CA VAL A 299 22.18 17.39 -0.85
C VAL A 299 23.06 18.08 0.19
N LEU A 300 22.99 17.67 1.44
CA LEU A 300 23.88 18.16 2.48
C LEU A 300 25.35 17.91 2.11
N CYS A 301 26.22 18.86 2.43
CA CYS A 301 27.67 18.74 2.21
C CYS A 301 28.29 17.85 3.29
N ALA A 302 28.49 16.56 3.00
CA ALA A 302 29.02 15.59 3.96
C ALA A 302 30.50 15.86 4.37
N GLY A 303 31.24 16.62 3.55
CA GLY A 303 32.60 17.07 3.87
C GLY A 303 32.68 18.32 4.74
N ASN A 304 31.55 18.92 5.14
CA ASN A 304 31.49 20.12 5.95
C ASN A 304 31.15 19.77 7.40
N ASP A 305 32.08 19.97 8.35
CA ASP A 305 31.86 19.66 9.77
C ASP A 305 30.68 20.43 10.39
N LYS A 306 30.35 21.63 9.87
CA LYS A 306 29.16 22.39 10.29
C LYS A 306 27.87 21.63 9.94
N THR A 307 27.85 20.91 8.83
CA THR A 307 26.70 20.11 8.40
C THR A 307 26.47 18.92 9.34
N LEU A 308 27.55 18.24 9.73
CA LEU A 308 27.45 17.16 10.72
C LEU A 308 27.01 17.70 12.09
N GLN A 309 27.50 18.88 12.49
CA GLN A 309 27.06 19.52 13.74
C GLN A 309 25.59 19.92 13.68
N PHE A 310 25.13 20.48 12.56
CA PHE A 310 23.72 20.78 12.33
C PHE A 310 22.84 19.54 12.49
N ALA A 311 23.21 18.42 11.84
CA ALA A 311 22.49 17.17 11.97
C ALA A 311 22.37 16.69 13.42
N LYS A 312 23.48 16.73 14.17
CA LYS A 312 23.50 16.37 15.60
C LYS A 312 22.65 17.30 16.47
N ASP A 313 22.67 18.59 16.21
CA ASP A 313 21.87 19.59 16.96
C ASP A 313 20.37 19.38 16.72
N VAL A 314 19.97 19.18 15.46
CA VAL A 314 18.57 18.88 15.10
C VAL A 314 18.10 17.60 15.78
N LEU A 315 18.89 16.53 15.67
CA LEU A 315 18.55 15.24 16.26
C LEU A 315 18.53 15.26 17.79
N ALA A 316 19.33 16.13 18.43
CA ALA A 316 19.27 16.31 19.89
C ALA A 316 17.90 16.85 20.33
N GLU A 317 17.35 17.85 19.64
CA GLU A 317 16.01 18.38 19.93
C GLU A 317 14.91 17.39 19.56
N VAL A 318 15.07 16.66 18.45
CA VAL A 318 14.12 15.59 18.04
C VAL A 318 14.07 14.49 19.10
N MET A 319 15.20 14.02 19.61
CA MET A 319 15.24 12.99 20.66
C MET A 319 14.63 13.46 22.00
N ASP A 320 14.66 14.76 22.28
CA ASP A 320 14.00 15.34 23.46
C ASP A 320 12.47 15.37 23.29
N VAL A 321 11.98 15.55 22.07
CA VAL A 321 10.54 15.56 21.75
C VAL A 321 9.97 14.15 21.65
N PHE A 322 10.73 13.21 21.06
CA PHE A 322 10.29 11.85 20.74
C PHE A 322 11.00 10.81 21.64
N PRO A 323 10.35 10.31 22.70
CA PRO A 323 10.98 9.40 23.66
C PRO A 323 11.07 7.95 23.18
N GLY A 324 10.58 7.63 21.97
CA GLY A 324 10.62 6.30 21.37
C GLY A 324 12.04 5.78 21.12
N ASP A 325 12.19 4.46 21.01
CA ASP A 325 13.52 3.84 20.83
C ASP A 325 14.14 4.17 19.47
N TYR A 326 13.34 4.38 18.42
CA TYR A 326 13.80 4.55 17.04
C TYR A 326 13.82 6.01 16.62
N ILE A 327 14.92 6.39 15.93
CA ILE A 327 15.06 7.61 15.15
C ILE A 327 15.40 7.18 13.72
N ASN A 328 14.59 7.58 12.75
CA ASN A 328 14.88 7.36 11.33
C ASN A 328 15.65 8.57 10.78
N ILE A 329 16.73 8.29 10.06
CA ILE A 329 17.62 9.30 9.45
C ILE A 329 17.63 9.21 7.91
N GLY A 330 16.66 8.51 7.31
CA GLY A 330 16.51 8.37 5.86
C GLY A 330 17.68 7.64 5.20
N GLY A 331 18.42 8.34 4.37
CA GLY A 331 19.62 7.84 3.69
C GLY A 331 19.41 7.53 2.22
N ASP A 332 18.19 7.62 1.75
CA ASP A 332 17.79 7.29 0.40
C ASP A 332 18.13 8.39 -0.62
N GLU A 333 18.19 7.97 -1.87
CA GLU A 333 18.24 8.81 -3.08
C GLU A 333 19.27 9.96 -3.05
N CYS A 334 20.32 9.85 -2.23
CA CYS A 334 21.37 10.86 -2.14
C CYS A 334 22.22 10.90 -3.41
N ILE A 335 22.06 11.95 -4.22
CA ILE A 335 22.82 12.15 -5.47
C ILE A 335 24.21 12.71 -5.16
N LYS A 336 25.28 11.98 -5.56
CA LYS A 336 26.68 12.29 -5.21
C LYS A 336 27.34 13.31 -6.15
N LYS A 337 26.70 13.74 -7.24
CA LYS A 337 27.25 14.61 -8.28
C LYS A 337 27.90 15.89 -7.77
N ASN A 338 27.29 16.51 -6.74
CA ASN A 338 27.84 17.71 -6.12
C ASN A 338 29.05 17.38 -5.21
N TRP A 339 29.08 16.19 -4.60
CA TRP A 339 30.21 15.77 -3.77
C TRP A 339 31.47 15.49 -4.59
N GLU A 340 31.33 14.94 -5.80
CA GLU A 340 32.42 14.68 -6.73
C GLU A 340 33.24 15.94 -7.04
N LYS A 341 32.57 17.11 -7.04
CA LYS A 341 33.17 18.40 -7.39
C LYS A 341 33.41 19.30 -6.17
N CYS A 342 32.90 18.95 -5.00
CA CYS A 342 33.00 19.77 -3.80
C CYS A 342 34.39 19.64 -3.15
N PRO A 343 35.18 20.74 -3.02
CA PRO A 343 36.50 20.66 -2.40
C PRO A 343 36.45 20.13 -0.96
N LYS A 344 35.41 20.45 -0.17
CA LYS A 344 35.25 19.97 1.20
C LYS A 344 34.99 18.46 1.24
N CYS A 345 34.11 17.95 0.38
CA CYS A 345 33.81 16.52 0.29
C CYS A 345 35.04 15.72 -0.16
N GLN A 346 35.75 16.20 -1.20
CA GLN A 346 36.97 15.56 -1.68
C GLN A 346 38.11 15.61 -0.64
N ALA A 347 38.23 16.73 0.11
CA ALA A 347 39.19 16.80 1.21
C ALA A 347 38.87 15.79 2.33
N LYS A 348 37.57 15.65 2.69
CA LYS A 348 37.13 14.68 3.71
C LYS A 348 37.34 13.23 3.25
N ILE A 349 37.06 12.91 1.97
CA ILE A 349 37.36 11.60 1.37
C ILE A 349 38.85 11.27 1.52
N LYS A 350 39.72 12.24 1.23
CA LYS A 350 41.18 12.07 1.36
C LYS A 350 41.61 11.93 2.84
N GLU A 351 41.08 12.81 3.72
CA GLU A 351 41.36 12.81 5.16
C GLU A 351 41.03 11.45 5.80
N MET A 352 39.84 10.92 5.48
CA MET A 352 39.33 9.66 6.04
C MET A 352 39.79 8.43 5.25
N ASN A 353 40.64 8.61 4.22
CA ASN A 353 41.11 7.54 3.33
C ASN A 353 40.00 6.66 2.75
N LEU A 354 38.87 7.31 2.34
CA LEU A 354 37.72 6.62 1.78
C LEU A 354 38.02 6.25 0.30
N LYS A 355 38.36 4.99 0.08
CA LYS A 355 38.73 4.50 -1.27
C LYS A 355 37.55 3.79 -1.92
N ALA A 356 37.38 4.03 -3.20
CA ALA A 356 36.50 3.19 -4.02
C ALA A 356 37.01 1.74 -4.06
N ASP A 357 36.10 0.81 -4.15
CA ASP A 357 36.39 -0.60 -4.42
C ASP A 357 35.51 -1.09 -5.60
N GLY A 358 35.52 -2.38 -5.89
CA GLY A 358 34.72 -2.95 -7.00
C GLY A 358 33.19 -2.86 -6.82
N ARG A 359 32.71 -2.40 -5.64
CA ARG A 359 31.29 -2.31 -5.30
C ARG A 359 30.83 -0.89 -5.02
N HIS A 360 31.67 -0.06 -4.40
CA HIS A 360 31.28 1.26 -3.88
C HIS A 360 32.26 2.36 -4.33
N THR A 361 31.71 3.53 -4.66
CA THR A 361 32.51 4.73 -4.94
C THR A 361 33.02 5.37 -3.64
N ALA A 362 33.98 6.28 -3.76
CA ALA A 362 34.48 7.06 -2.61
C ALA A 362 33.36 7.93 -2.00
N GLU A 363 32.46 8.42 -2.82
CA GLU A 363 31.32 9.23 -2.40
C GLU A 363 30.24 8.40 -1.67
N GLN A 364 30.00 7.15 -2.08
CA GLN A 364 29.15 6.23 -1.31
C GLN A 364 29.74 5.95 0.06
N ARG A 365 31.06 5.79 0.16
CA ARG A 365 31.75 5.66 1.45
C ARG A 365 31.72 6.95 2.27
N LEU A 366 31.71 8.12 1.63
CA LEU A 366 31.50 9.40 2.31
C LEU A 366 30.08 9.50 2.89
N GLN A 367 29.06 8.99 2.19
CA GLN A 367 27.71 8.89 2.76
C GLN A 367 27.71 7.97 3.98
N SER A 368 28.29 6.78 3.87
CA SER A 368 28.41 5.85 4.99
C SER A 368 29.12 6.48 6.19
N TYR A 369 30.22 7.22 5.96
CA TYR A 369 30.92 7.96 7.01
C TYR A 369 29.98 8.98 7.71
N PHE A 370 29.27 9.80 6.94
CA PHE A 370 28.34 10.79 7.48
C PHE A 370 27.22 10.12 8.28
N MET A 371 26.56 9.11 7.70
CA MET A 371 25.48 8.36 8.33
C MET A 371 25.94 7.66 9.60
N SER A 372 27.14 7.07 9.61
CA SER A 372 27.73 6.43 10.79
C SER A 372 28.01 7.45 11.92
N ALA A 373 28.56 8.62 11.59
CA ALA A 373 28.80 9.66 12.58
C ALA A 373 27.51 10.22 13.22
N VAL A 374 26.43 10.25 12.46
CA VAL A 374 25.08 10.59 12.96
C VAL A 374 24.52 9.45 13.79
N ALA A 375 24.66 8.20 13.32
CA ALA A 375 24.19 7.00 14.02
C ALA A 375 24.88 6.81 15.38
N ASP A 376 26.19 7.02 15.45
CA ASP A 376 26.99 6.99 16.69
C ASP A 376 26.46 8.02 17.70
N PHE A 377 26.12 9.23 17.24
CA PHE A 377 25.53 10.25 18.10
C PHE A 377 24.17 9.80 18.68
N ILE A 378 23.27 9.27 17.85
CA ILE A 378 21.96 8.76 18.27
C ILE A 378 22.13 7.61 19.26
N THR A 379 23.01 6.67 18.94
CA THR A 379 23.33 5.49 19.79
C THR A 379 23.93 5.90 21.13
N SER A 380 24.80 6.93 21.15
CA SER A 380 25.37 7.48 22.39
C SER A 380 24.31 8.06 23.34
N LYS A 381 23.10 8.39 22.80
CA LYS A 381 21.93 8.84 23.58
C LYS A 381 21.00 7.68 23.96
N GLY A 382 21.40 6.41 23.72
CA GLY A 382 20.62 5.22 24.06
C GLY A 382 19.46 4.93 23.10
N ARG A 383 19.50 5.49 21.89
CA ARG A 383 18.45 5.29 20.86
C ARG A 383 18.94 4.34 19.77
N LYS A 384 18.01 3.76 19.02
CA LYS A 384 18.23 2.95 17.83
C LYS A 384 18.10 3.80 16.58
N VAL A 385 18.96 3.54 15.61
CA VAL A 385 18.91 4.18 14.29
C VAL A 385 18.14 3.31 13.33
N ALA A 386 17.31 3.94 12.48
CA ALA A 386 16.71 3.32 11.32
C ALA A 386 17.03 4.16 10.07
N GLY A 387 17.02 3.53 8.90
CA GLY A 387 17.17 4.22 7.61
C GLY A 387 16.76 3.33 6.46
N TRP A 388 16.55 3.93 5.29
CA TRP A 388 16.20 3.21 4.07
C TRP A 388 17.37 2.34 3.61
N ASP A 389 17.11 1.34 2.75
CA ASP A 389 18.10 0.29 2.46
C ASP A 389 19.37 0.78 1.73
N GLU A 390 19.44 2.04 1.29
CA GLU A 390 20.69 2.68 0.82
C GLU A 390 21.75 2.86 1.92
N ILE A 391 21.38 2.79 3.20
CA ILE A 391 22.36 2.83 4.29
C ILE A 391 23.29 1.61 4.30
N LEU A 392 22.95 0.55 3.54
CA LEU A 392 23.84 -0.60 3.29
C LEU A 392 25.01 -0.23 2.36
N GLU A 393 24.84 0.80 1.51
CA GLU A 393 25.83 1.20 0.52
C GLU A 393 27.06 1.84 1.17
N GLY A 394 28.23 1.27 0.93
CA GLY A 394 29.50 1.78 1.48
C GLY A 394 29.80 1.39 2.92
N GLY A 395 28.93 0.64 3.58
CA GLY A 395 29.03 0.15 4.95
C GLY A 395 27.90 0.67 5.86
N ILE A 396 27.37 -0.19 6.70
CA ILE A 396 26.27 0.11 7.61
C ILE A 396 26.78 0.36 9.04
N ALA A 397 26.20 1.34 9.73
CA ALA A 397 26.50 1.60 11.14
C ALA A 397 26.10 0.41 12.03
N PRO A 398 26.86 0.08 13.07
CA PRO A 398 26.52 -1.00 13.99
C PRO A 398 25.11 -0.82 14.57
N ASN A 399 24.33 -1.91 14.64
CA ASN A 399 22.96 -1.94 15.19
C ASN A 399 21.94 -1.04 14.48
N ALA A 400 22.23 -0.52 13.28
CA ALA A 400 21.24 0.17 12.48
C ALA A 400 20.16 -0.81 11.97
N THR A 401 18.92 -0.35 11.93
CA THR A 401 17.77 -1.09 11.40
C THR A 401 17.48 -0.62 9.97
N VAL A 402 17.34 -1.55 9.06
CA VAL A 402 17.17 -1.28 7.62
C VAL A 402 15.67 -1.31 7.26
N LEU A 403 15.16 -0.25 6.60
CA LEU A 403 13.86 -0.24 5.95
C LEU A 403 14.04 -0.63 4.48
N SER A 404 13.66 -1.88 4.13
CA SER A 404 13.84 -2.43 2.78
C SER A 404 12.67 -2.02 1.89
N TRP A 405 12.88 -1.01 1.03
CA TRP A 405 11.83 -0.42 0.20
C TRP A 405 11.98 -0.71 -1.30
N ARG A 406 13.21 -0.77 -1.82
CA ARG A 406 13.50 -1.03 -3.24
C ARG A 406 13.11 -2.45 -3.68
N GLY A 407 12.93 -3.36 -2.72
CA GLY A 407 12.56 -4.76 -2.90
C GLY A 407 12.69 -5.52 -1.59
N MET A 408 12.95 -6.82 -1.68
CA MET A 408 13.26 -7.68 -0.52
C MET A 408 14.77 -7.76 -0.25
N GLU A 409 15.57 -7.43 -1.23
CA GLU A 409 17.01 -7.68 -1.29
C GLU A 409 17.76 -6.95 -0.16
N GLY A 410 17.42 -5.68 0.09
CA GLY A 410 18.02 -4.90 1.18
C GLY A 410 17.76 -5.52 2.56
N GLY A 411 16.55 -6.00 2.80
CA GLY A 411 16.19 -6.69 4.04
C GLY A 411 16.87 -8.04 4.19
N ILE A 412 17.02 -8.79 3.09
CA ILE A 412 17.75 -10.07 3.06
C ILE A 412 19.23 -9.83 3.36
N GLU A 413 19.84 -8.83 2.73
CA GLU A 413 21.24 -8.48 2.98
C GLU A 413 21.47 -8.03 4.43
N ALA A 414 20.59 -7.14 4.96
CA ALA A 414 20.65 -6.72 6.36
C ALA A 414 20.57 -7.91 7.32
N ALA A 415 19.62 -8.83 7.12
CA ALA A 415 19.44 -10.02 7.95
C ALA A 415 20.67 -10.95 7.94
N ARG A 416 21.30 -11.14 6.78
CA ARG A 416 22.54 -11.92 6.63
C ARG A 416 23.74 -11.26 7.31
N LEU A 417 23.74 -9.92 7.37
CA LEU A 417 24.76 -9.15 8.10
C LEU A 417 24.49 -9.08 9.62
N GLY A 418 23.35 -9.62 10.11
CA GLY A 418 22.96 -9.61 11.51
C GLY A 418 22.29 -8.30 11.95
N HIS A 419 21.79 -7.50 11.00
CA HIS A 419 21.01 -6.28 11.25
C HIS A 419 19.53 -6.53 11.17
N ASP A 420 18.76 -5.87 12.05
CA ASP A 420 17.32 -5.92 12.01
C ASP A 420 16.79 -5.21 10.74
N ALA A 421 15.76 -5.78 10.14
CA ALA A 421 15.12 -5.24 8.93
C ALA A 421 13.59 -5.12 9.08
N ILE A 422 13.04 -4.04 8.53
CA ILE A 422 11.61 -3.76 8.40
C ILE A 422 11.29 -3.79 6.90
N MET A 423 10.38 -4.69 6.51
CA MET A 423 10.04 -4.89 5.11
C MET A 423 8.94 -3.93 4.68
N CYS A 424 9.23 -3.07 3.71
CA CYS A 424 8.28 -2.10 3.16
C CYS A 424 8.41 -1.92 1.63
N PRO A 425 8.46 -3.03 0.85
CA PRO A 425 8.80 -2.95 -0.57
C PRO A 425 7.74 -2.21 -1.39
N THR A 426 8.21 -1.41 -2.37
CA THR A 426 7.37 -0.70 -3.35
C THR A 426 6.35 -1.59 -4.05
N SER A 427 6.64 -2.88 -4.17
CA SER A 427 5.76 -3.85 -4.82
C SER A 427 4.49 -4.17 -4.03
N HIS A 428 4.44 -3.96 -2.69
CA HIS A 428 3.35 -4.41 -1.82
C HIS A 428 2.89 -3.38 -0.78
N MET A 429 3.75 -2.46 -0.34
CA MET A 429 3.53 -1.63 0.85
C MET A 429 3.54 -0.12 0.57
N TYR A 430 3.60 0.33 -0.68
CA TYR A 430 3.51 1.74 -1.08
C TYR A 430 2.07 2.10 -1.41
N PHE A 431 1.39 2.72 -0.45
CA PHE A 431 -0.04 3.02 -0.55
C PHE A 431 -0.35 4.34 -1.23
N ASP A 432 0.63 5.01 -1.75
CA ASP A 432 0.56 6.11 -2.71
C ASP A 432 0.35 5.63 -4.17
N TYR A 433 0.39 4.31 -4.42
CA TYR A 433 0.13 3.69 -5.71
C TYR A 433 -1.37 3.43 -5.94
N TYR A 434 -1.79 3.37 -7.22
CA TYR A 434 -3.17 3.06 -7.60
C TYR A 434 -3.66 1.73 -7.02
N GLN A 435 -4.93 1.69 -6.62
CA GLN A 435 -5.60 0.50 -6.08
C GLN A 435 -6.36 -0.30 -7.13
N THR A 436 -6.60 0.30 -8.31
CA THR A 436 -7.36 -0.25 -9.43
C THR A 436 -6.69 0.10 -10.76
N GLU A 437 -7.05 -0.63 -11.81
CA GLU A 437 -6.64 -0.36 -13.19
C GLU A 437 -7.41 0.81 -13.81
N ASP A 438 -8.59 1.13 -13.31
CA ASP A 438 -9.46 2.20 -13.78
C ASP A 438 -8.95 3.57 -13.29
N ARG A 439 -7.92 4.10 -13.95
CA ARG A 439 -7.31 5.39 -13.60
C ARG A 439 -8.20 6.59 -13.87
N GLU A 440 -9.08 6.52 -14.87
CA GLU A 440 -9.90 7.66 -15.26
C GLU A 440 -10.85 8.10 -14.14
N ASN A 441 -11.16 7.16 -13.23
CA ASN A 441 -12.05 7.37 -12.10
C ASN A 441 -11.34 7.38 -10.74
N GLU A 442 -9.99 7.46 -10.75
CA GLU A 442 -9.17 7.51 -9.53
C GLU A 442 -8.50 8.87 -9.36
N PRO A 443 -8.26 9.30 -8.12
CA PRO A 443 -7.36 10.41 -7.87
C PRO A 443 -5.97 10.12 -8.46
N VAL A 444 -5.26 11.18 -8.86
CA VAL A 444 -3.88 11.03 -9.35
C VAL A 444 -3.01 10.37 -8.27
N ALA A 445 -2.18 9.44 -8.69
CA ALA A 445 -1.27 8.69 -7.83
C ALA A 445 0.04 8.38 -8.59
N PHE A 446 1.05 7.88 -7.90
CA PHE A 446 2.23 7.35 -8.57
C PHE A 446 1.91 6.18 -9.50
N ASN A 447 2.72 6.01 -10.54
CA ASN A 447 2.56 5.00 -11.59
C ASN A 447 2.75 3.53 -11.13
N GLY A 448 2.38 3.22 -9.88
CA GLY A 448 2.33 1.87 -9.36
C GLY A 448 0.91 1.31 -9.36
N PHE A 449 0.78 0.00 -9.15
CA PHE A 449 -0.49 -0.69 -8.99
C PHE A 449 -0.40 -1.71 -7.86
N ILE A 450 -1.10 -1.44 -6.76
CA ILE A 450 -1.13 -2.30 -5.57
C ILE A 450 -2.59 -2.45 -5.12
N PRO A 451 -3.33 -3.43 -5.66
CA PRO A 451 -4.64 -3.78 -5.14
C PRO A 451 -4.52 -4.45 -3.77
N ILE A 452 -5.61 -4.50 -3.02
CA ILE A 452 -5.63 -5.06 -1.66
C ILE A 452 -5.15 -6.52 -1.61
N GLU A 453 -5.41 -7.31 -2.66
CA GLU A 453 -4.95 -8.69 -2.81
C GLU A 453 -3.43 -8.78 -2.85
N LYS A 454 -2.79 -7.84 -3.55
CA LYS A 454 -1.33 -7.77 -3.65
C LYS A 454 -0.71 -7.48 -2.29
N THR A 455 -1.27 -6.51 -1.54
CA THR A 455 -0.85 -6.26 -0.16
C THR A 455 -1.03 -7.50 0.72
N TYR A 456 -2.19 -8.17 0.62
CA TYR A 456 -2.48 -9.35 1.43
C TYR A 456 -1.58 -10.55 1.11
N SER A 457 -1.17 -10.71 -0.15
CA SER A 457 -0.31 -11.83 -0.59
C SER A 457 1.11 -11.75 -0.04
N PHE A 458 1.54 -10.59 0.45
CA PHE A 458 2.91 -10.37 0.88
C PHE A 458 3.33 -11.32 2.01
N ASN A 459 4.50 -11.96 1.83
CA ASN A 459 5.23 -12.64 2.91
C ASN A 459 6.57 -11.94 3.12
N PRO A 460 6.76 -11.25 4.26
CA PRO A 460 7.96 -10.46 4.50
C PRO A 460 9.21 -11.28 4.81
N VAL A 461 9.08 -12.57 5.13
CA VAL A 461 10.21 -13.47 5.37
C VAL A 461 10.51 -14.21 4.09
N ALA A 462 11.66 -13.93 3.49
CA ALA A 462 12.11 -14.56 2.26
C ALA A 462 12.48 -16.04 2.50
N PRO A 463 12.11 -16.95 1.58
CA PRO A 463 12.35 -18.39 1.78
C PRO A 463 13.82 -18.80 1.79
N GLU A 464 14.71 -17.98 1.23
CA GLU A 464 16.15 -18.21 1.22
C GLU A 464 16.86 -17.84 2.53
N LEU A 465 16.19 -17.22 3.49
CA LEU A 465 16.76 -16.93 4.81
C LEU A 465 16.75 -18.17 5.69
N THR A 466 17.86 -18.41 6.38
CA THR A 466 17.91 -19.40 7.46
C THR A 466 17.00 -18.99 8.63
N ALA A 467 16.63 -19.94 9.48
CA ALA A 467 15.81 -19.66 10.66
C ALA A 467 16.45 -18.64 11.63
N GLN A 468 17.77 -18.49 11.64
CA GLN A 468 18.46 -17.48 12.44
C GLN A 468 18.40 -16.11 11.78
N GLU A 469 18.69 -16.02 10.48
CA GLU A 469 18.59 -14.78 9.71
C GLU A 469 17.15 -14.24 9.68
N ALA A 470 16.15 -15.10 9.53
CA ALA A 470 14.74 -14.75 9.54
C ALA A 470 14.27 -14.02 10.82
N LYS A 471 14.97 -14.19 11.96
CA LYS A 471 14.67 -13.47 13.20
C LYS A 471 14.98 -11.98 13.11
N HIS A 472 15.86 -11.59 12.21
CA HIS A 472 16.18 -10.19 11.94
C HIS A 472 15.11 -9.48 11.11
N ILE A 473 14.16 -10.19 10.49
CA ILE A 473 12.99 -9.56 9.89
C ILE A 473 11.99 -9.26 11.03
N ILE A 474 12.14 -8.08 11.62
CA ILE A 474 11.39 -7.70 12.85
C ILE A 474 9.99 -7.17 12.59
N GLY A 475 9.67 -6.84 11.34
CA GLY A 475 8.35 -6.30 11.00
C GLY A 475 8.15 -5.84 9.58
N VAL A 476 7.01 -5.19 9.39
CA VAL A 476 6.54 -4.65 8.10
C VAL A 476 6.02 -3.25 8.31
N GLN A 477 6.16 -2.39 7.31
CA GLN A 477 5.61 -1.05 7.29
C GLN A 477 4.89 -0.76 5.97
N ALA A 478 3.73 -0.11 6.04
CA ALA A 478 3.06 0.50 4.90
C ALA A 478 3.44 1.98 4.80
N ASN A 479 3.68 2.48 3.58
CA ASN A 479 4.11 3.85 3.35
C ASN A 479 3.04 4.63 2.58
N VAL A 480 2.76 5.86 3.01
CA VAL A 480 1.88 6.82 2.33
C VAL A 480 2.70 8.07 2.04
N TRP A 481 3.33 8.10 0.86
CA TRP A 481 3.98 9.28 0.31
C TRP A 481 2.91 10.23 -0.25
N THR A 482 3.09 11.53 -0.12
CA THR A 482 1.99 12.48 -0.32
C THR A 482 2.19 13.47 -1.45
N GLU A 483 3.10 13.21 -2.39
CA GLU A 483 3.30 14.07 -3.56
C GLU A 483 1.99 14.34 -4.32
N HIS A 484 1.16 13.31 -4.48
CA HIS A 484 -0.15 13.42 -5.15
C HIS A 484 -1.34 13.33 -4.19
N ILE A 485 -1.11 13.45 -2.88
CA ILE A 485 -2.14 13.31 -1.85
C ILE A 485 -2.28 14.62 -1.07
N GLU A 486 -3.08 15.53 -1.57
CA GLU A 486 -3.21 16.89 -1.04
C GLU A 486 -4.11 16.99 0.21
N THR A 487 -5.08 16.09 0.36
CA THR A 487 -6.09 16.17 1.42
C THR A 487 -6.07 14.95 2.32
N TYR A 488 -6.46 15.12 3.57
CA TYR A 488 -6.53 14.01 4.50
C TYR A 488 -7.60 12.95 4.11
N SER A 489 -8.69 13.38 3.47
CA SER A 489 -9.67 12.45 2.89
C SER A 489 -9.04 11.56 1.80
N HIS A 490 -8.07 12.10 1.04
CA HIS A 490 -7.32 11.33 0.06
C HIS A 490 -6.33 10.38 0.75
N VAL A 491 -5.67 10.79 1.86
CA VAL A 491 -4.87 9.86 2.69
C VAL A 491 -5.70 8.67 3.13
N GLN A 492 -6.91 8.90 3.66
CA GLN A 492 -7.80 7.82 4.09
C GLN A 492 -8.16 6.88 2.92
N TYR A 493 -8.49 7.43 1.76
CA TYR A 493 -8.83 6.66 0.57
C TYR A 493 -7.68 5.77 0.12
N MET A 494 -6.47 6.29 0.09
CA MET A 494 -5.27 5.56 -0.35
C MET A 494 -4.82 4.52 0.69
N LEU A 495 -4.97 4.84 1.98
CA LEU A 495 -4.60 3.95 3.09
C LEU A 495 -5.60 2.79 3.22
N LEU A 496 -6.91 3.07 3.13
CA LEU A 496 -7.97 2.12 3.44
C LEU A 496 -8.63 1.56 2.15
N PRO A 497 -8.96 0.29 2.09
CA PRO A 497 -8.84 -0.72 3.13
C PRO A 497 -7.50 -1.50 3.10
N ARG A 498 -6.49 -1.08 2.31
CA ARG A 498 -5.20 -1.80 2.19
C ARG A 498 -4.49 -1.97 3.53
N LEU A 499 -4.64 -1.01 4.46
CA LEU A 499 -4.09 -1.15 5.81
C LEU A 499 -4.69 -2.35 6.57
N ALA A 500 -5.95 -2.73 6.30
CA ALA A 500 -6.54 -3.93 6.87
C ALA A 500 -5.81 -5.20 6.39
N ALA A 501 -5.45 -5.27 5.10
CA ALA A 501 -4.65 -6.35 4.56
C ALA A 501 -3.23 -6.35 5.15
N ALA A 502 -2.57 -5.20 5.19
CA ALA A 502 -1.25 -5.05 5.81
C ALA A 502 -1.28 -5.45 7.30
N SER A 503 -2.35 -5.13 8.03
CA SER A 503 -2.49 -5.52 9.44
C SER A 503 -2.50 -7.04 9.63
N GLU A 504 -3.12 -7.81 8.72
CA GLU A 504 -3.05 -9.28 8.76
C GLU A 504 -1.68 -9.83 8.35
N VAL A 505 -0.99 -9.20 7.41
CA VAL A 505 0.41 -9.55 7.11
C VAL A 505 1.29 -9.39 8.34
N GLN A 506 1.07 -8.33 9.11
CA GLN A 506 1.88 -7.96 10.27
C GLN A 506 1.50 -8.73 11.55
N TRP A 507 0.26 -9.17 11.66
CA TRP A 507 -0.30 -9.77 12.88
C TRP A 507 -0.49 -11.28 12.79
N THR A 508 -1.08 -11.75 11.67
CA THR A 508 -1.56 -13.13 11.52
C THR A 508 -0.45 -14.04 10.98
N MET A 509 -0.38 -15.27 11.46
CA MET A 509 0.59 -16.25 11.00
C MET A 509 0.30 -16.68 9.54
N PRO A 510 1.34 -16.92 8.72
CA PRO A 510 1.17 -17.20 7.29
C PRO A 510 0.20 -18.35 6.99
N GLU A 511 0.27 -19.44 7.78
CA GLU A 511 -0.57 -20.62 7.62
C GLU A 511 -2.07 -20.38 7.91
N SER A 512 -2.39 -19.29 8.61
CA SER A 512 -3.77 -18.88 8.91
C SER A 512 -4.33 -17.86 7.95
N LYS A 513 -3.50 -17.35 7.00
CA LYS A 513 -3.93 -16.37 6.01
C LYS A 513 -4.73 -17.03 4.90
N ASN A 514 -5.90 -16.47 4.60
CA ASN A 514 -6.75 -16.84 3.48
C ASN A 514 -7.48 -15.60 2.99
N PHE A 515 -7.25 -15.22 1.72
CA PHE A 515 -7.80 -13.98 1.18
C PHE A 515 -9.33 -13.97 1.11
N ASP A 516 -9.96 -15.08 0.70
CA ASP A 516 -11.42 -15.19 0.63
C ASP A 516 -12.07 -15.03 2.01
N ASP A 517 -11.47 -15.65 3.03
CA ASP A 517 -11.90 -15.48 4.40
C ASP A 517 -11.73 -14.05 4.89
N PHE A 518 -10.58 -13.43 4.61
CA PHE A 518 -10.32 -12.02 4.90
C PHE A 518 -11.36 -11.10 4.24
N ALA A 519 -11.60 -11.28 2.94
CA ALA A 519 -12.57 -10.50 2.18
C ALA A 519 -14.01 -10.65 2.75
N ASN A 520 -14.38 -11.86 3.19
CA ASN A 520 -15.68 -12.11 3.83
C ASN A 520 -15.82 -11.49 5.23
N ARG A 521 -14.72 -11.14 5.91
CA ARG A 521 -14.71 -10.42 7.20
C ARG A 521 -14.70 -8.89 7.03
N MET A 522 -14.30 -8.39 5.87
CA MET A 522 -14.21 -6.94 5.59
C MET A 522 -15.52 -6.16 5.87
N PRO A 523 -16.72 -6.63 5.49
CA PRO A 523 -17.95 -5.88 5.76
C PRO A 523 -18.13 -5.50 7.23
N GLN A 524 -17.69 -6.35 8.17
CA GLN A 524 -17.75 -6.06 9.61
C GLN A 524 -16.84 -4.88 9.99
N LEU A 525 -15.62 -4.81 9.45
CA LEU A 525 -14.70 -3.70 9.69
C LEU A 525 -15.19 -2.41 9.00
N LEU A 526 -15.75 -2.52 7.81
CA LEU A 526 -16.28 -1.37 7.06
C LEU A 526 -17.48 -0.71 7.76
N ASN A 527 -18.25 -1.43 8.55
CA ASN A 527 -19.27 -0.83 9.41
C ASN A 527 -18.66 0.18 10.41
N ILE A 528 -17.43 -0.10 10.91
CA ILE A 528 -16.70 0.85 11.75
C ILE A 528 -16.22 2.05 10.92
N TYR A 529 -15.70 1.82 9.71
CA TYR A 529 -15.27 2.91 8.83
C TYR A 529 -16.44 3.85 8.51
N ASN A 530 -17.58 3.28 8.10
CA ASN A 530 -18.80 4.05 7.79
C ASN A 530 -19.30 4.84 9.01
N ASN A 531 -19.28 4.21 10.21
CA ASN A 531 -19.71 4.90 11.43
C ASN A 531 -18.77 6.04 11.83
N LYS A 532 -17.47 5.92 11.52
CA LYS A 532 -16.45 6.95 11.75
C LYS A 532 -16.38 7.99 10.62
N GLY A 533 -17.07 7.77 9.49
CA GLY A 533 -17.01 8.64 8.32
C GLY A 533 -15.66 8.59 7.58
N TYR A 534 -14.94 7.47 7.69
CA TYR A 534 -13.67 7.31 6.96
C TYR A 534 -13.93 7.15 5.47
N ASN A 535 -13.15 7.84 4.65
CA ASN A 535 -13.11 7.60 3.23
C ASN A 535 -12.23 6.37 2.94
N TYR A 536 -12.67 5.48 2.03
CA TYR A 536 -11.91 4.27 1.69
C TYR A 536 -12.19 3.79 0.26
N GLY A 537 -11.20 3.14 -0.37
CA GLY A 537 -11.35 2.50 -1.67
C GLY A 537 -12.34 1.33 -1.62
N LYS A 538 -13.31 1.30 -2.56
CA LYS A 538 -14.37 0.27 -2.60
C LYS A 538 -14.06 -0.85 -3.58
N HIS A 539 -12.85 -0.92 -4.12
CA HIS A 539 -12.44 -1.81 -5.21
C HIS A 539 -12.59 -3.30 -4.87
N LEU A 540 -12.44 -3.67 -3.57
CA LEU A 540 -12.65 -5.04 -3.08
C LEU A 540 -14.04 -5.61 -3.44
N PHE A 541 -15.04 -4.73 -3.60
CA PHE A 541 -16.41 -5.14 -3.89
C PHE A 541 -16.70 -5.25 -5.38
N ASN A 542 -15.84 -4.70 -6.24
CA ASN A 542 -16.05 -4.67 -7.68
C ASN A 542 -16.09 -6.09 -8.25
N VAL A 543 -16.79 -6.23 -9.38
CA VAL A 543 -16.74 -7.47 -10.15
C VAL A 543 -15.32 -7.65 -10.71
N LYS A 544 -14.77 -8.85 -10.55
CA LYS A 544 -13.56 -9.31 -11.23
C LYS A 544 -13.93 -10.29 -12.31
N MET A 545 -13.11 -10.37 -13.35
CA MET A 545 -13.30 -11.26 -14.48
C MET A 545 -12.07 -12.15 -14.66
N GLU A 546 -12.31 -13.43 -14.83
CA GLU A 546 -11.33 -14.40 -15.30
C GLU A 546 -11.76 -14.92 -16.68
N VAL A 547 -10.80 -15.12 -17.57
CA VAL A 547 -11.03 -15.65 -18.91
C VAL A 547 -10.20 -16.92 -19.14
N SER A 548 -10.76 -17.85 -19.89
CA SER A 548 -10.08 -19.11 -20.26
C SER A 548 -10.61 -19.63 -21.60
N PRO A 549 -9.91 -20.58 -22.24
CA PRO A 549 -10.42 -21.22 -23.45
C PRO A 549 -11.80 -21.87 -23.24
N ALA A 550 -12.73 -21.64 -24.15
CA ALA A 550 -13.99 -22.33 -24.18
C ALA A 550 -13.86 -23.63 -24.97
N SER A 551 -14.87 -24.55 -24.87
CA SER A 551 -14.94 -25.78 -25.68
C SER A 551 -15.13 -25.51 -27.17
N GLN A 552 -15.72 -24.35 -27.52
CA GLN A 552 -15.83 -23.90 -28.91
C GLN A 552 -14.53 -23.17 -29.31
N PRO A 553 -13.96 -23.50 -30.49
CA PRO A 553 -12.80 -22.77 -31.01
C PRO A 553 -13.07 -21.28 -31.15
N ARG A 554 -12.02 -20.45 -30.92
CA ARG A 554 -12.09 -19.00 -31.08
C ARG A 554 -13.13 -18.34 -30.16
N SER A 555 -13.37 -18.92 -28.99
CA SER A 555 -14.33 -18.44 -27.99
C SER A 555 -13.69 -18.38 -26.63
N VAL A 556 -14.20 -17.46 -25.80
CA VAL A 556 -13.70 -17.17 -24.45
C VAL A 556 -14.74 -17.63 -23.43
N LEU A 557 -14.33 -18.47 -22.46
CA LEU A 557 -15.14 -18.76 -21.28
C LEU A 557 -14.90 -17.68 -20.24
N VAL A 558 -15.96 -16.94 -19.90
CA VAL A 558 -15.94 -15.83 -18.95
C VAL A 558 -16.48 -16.29 -17.60
N LYS A 559 -15.70 -16.05 -16.54
CA LYS A 559 -16.10 -16.24 -15.14
C LYS A 559 -16.08 -14.91 -14.42
N LEU A 560 -17.21 -14.50 -13.83
CA LEU A 560 -17.34 -13.29 -13.03
C LEU A 560 -17.27 -13.64 -11.54
N LEU A 561 -16.54 -12.83 -10.79
CA LEU A 561 -16.29 -13.02 -9.36
C LEU A 561 -16.65 -11.75 -8.58
N ALA A 562 -17.25 -11.95 -7.41
CA ALA A 562 -17.45 -10.90 -6.39
C ALA A 562 -17.52 -11.59 -5.02
N LEU A 563 -17.57 -10.81 -3.93
CA LEU A 563 -17.75 -11.38 -2.60
C LEU A 563 -19.09 -12.15 -2.50
N LYS A 564 -19.13 -13.20 -1.69
CA LYS A 564 -20.26 -14.15 -1.58
C LYS A 564 -21.64 -13.52 -1.34
N SER A 565 -21.68 -12.33 -0.75
CA SER A 565 -22.93 -11.60 -0.48
C SER A 565 -23.48 -10.84 -1.67
N ALA A 566 -22.75 -10.77 -2.80
CA ALA A 566 -23.15 -10.06 -4.00
C ALA A 566 -24.06 -10.90 -4.91
N LYS A 567 -24.93 -10.21 -5.64
CA LYS A 567 -25.54 -10.69 -6.89
C LYS A 567 -24.89 -9.95 -8.05
N ILE A 568 -24.36 -10.66 -9.03
CA ILE A 568 -23.74 -10.05 -10.21
C ILE A 568 -24.79 -10.03 -11.34
N TYR A 569 -24.98 -8.84 -11.94
CA TYR A 569 -25.78 -8.67 -13.15
C TYR A 569 -24.88 -8.23 -14.29
N TYR A 570 -25.15 -8.70 -15.51
CA TYR A 570 -24.32 -8.38 -16.67
C TYR A 570 -25.11 -8.22 -17.96
N THR A 571 -24.48 -7.57 -18.96
CA THR A 571 -24.94 -7.38 -20.34
C THR A 571 -23.77 -7.67 -21.29
N LEU A 572 -24.06 -8.00 -22.55
CA LEU A 572 -23.07 -8.24 -23.62
C LEU A 572 -23.20 -7.24 -24.77
N ASP A 573 -24.17 -6.35 -24.70
CA ASP A 573 -24.48 -5.35 -25.73
C ASP A 573 -23.93 -3.95 -25.38
N GLY A 574 -23.15 -3.83 -24.31
CA GLY A 574 -22.58 -2.56 -23.85
C GLY A 574 -23.55 -1.68 -23.09
N THR A 575 -24.79 -2.10 -22.85
CA THR A 575 -25.72 -1.37 -22.00
C THR A 575 -25.32 -1.51 -20.52
N THR A 576 -25.62 -0.49 -19.70
CA THR A 576 -25.33 -0.54 -18.26
C THR A 576 -26.24 -1.55 -17.56
N PRO A 577 -25.69 -2.57 -16.87
CA PRO A 577 -26.50 -3.58 -16.22
C PRO A 577 -27.27 -3.03 -15.01
N THR A 578 -28.50 -3.52 -14.85
CA THR A 578 -29.41 -3.24 -13.75
C THR A 578 -29.85 -4.54 -13.08
N LYS A 579 -30.67 -4.45 -12.01
CA LYS A 579 -31.26 -5.65 -11.37
C LYS A 579 -32.21 -6.43 -12.30
N GLN A 580 -32.60 -5.86 -13.44
CA GLN A 580 -33.40 -6.49 -14.49
C GLN A 580 -32.56 -7.19 -15.57
N SER A 581 -31.25 -6.91 -15.61
CA SER A 581 -30.31 -7.55 -16.54
C SER A 581 -30.07 -9.00 -16.17
N THR A 582 -29.32 -9.72 -17.00
CA THR A 582 -29.02 -11.15 -16.79
C THR A 582 -28.28 -11.35 -15.45
N LEU A 583 -28.86 -12.17 -14.58
CA LEU A 583 -28.21 -12.58 -13.33
C LEU A 583 -27.14 -13.61 -13.64
N TYR A 584 -25.90 -13.37 -13.22
CA TYR A 584 -24.80 -14.30 -13.33
C TYR A 584 -24.95 -15.44 -12.32
N THR A 585 -24.99 -16.67 -12.80
CA THR A 585 -25.10 -17.88 -11.96
C THR A 585 -23.99 -18.91 -12.23
N ARG A 586 -23.35 -18.85 -13.41
CA ARG A 586 -22.29 -19.75 -13.85
C ARG A 586 -21.47 -19.12 -14.97
N PRO A 587 -20.24 -19.60 -15.23
CA PRO A 587 -19.45 -19.17 -16.38
C PRO A 587 -20.22 -19.31 -17.70
N PHE A 588 -20.00 -18.38 -18.63
CA PHE A 588 -20.65 -18.33 -19.93
C PHE A 588 -19.63 -18.09 -21.05
N VAL A 589 -20.01 -18.47 -22.27
CA VAL A 589 -19.13 -18.38 -23.45
C VAL A 589 -19.41 -17.10 -24.21
N VAL A 590 -18.34 -16.38 -24.57
CA VAL A 590 -18.33 -15.27 -25.51
C VAL A 590 -17.73 -15.79 -26.82
N GLY A 591 -18.56 -15.91 -27.85
CA GLY A 591 -18.18 -16.44 -29.19
C GLY A 591 -18.18 -15.38 -30.28
N GLN A 592 -18.46 -14.14 -29.97
CA GLN A 592 -18.44 -12.99 -30.90
C GLN A 592 -17.93 -11.76 -30.17
N SER A 593 -17.29 -10.84 -30.91
CA SER A 593 -16.86 -9.56 -30.34
C SER A 593 -18.03 -8.82 -29.74
N CYS A 594 -17.87 -8.35 -28.51
CA CYS A 594 -18.91 -7.70 -27.74
C CYS A 594 -18.36 -6.81 -26.64
N THR A 595 -19.19 -5.93 -26.09
CA THR A 595 -18.87 -5.18 -24.87
C THR A 595 -19.58 -5.79 -23.68
N LEU A 596 -18.85 -6.52 -22.84
CA LEU A 596 -19.33 -7.01 -21.57
C LEU A 596 -19.36 -5.85 -20.56
N LYS A 597 -20.53 -5.67 -19.91
CA LYS A 597 -20.62 -4.86 -18.70
C LYS A 597 -21.17 -5.68 -17.56
N ALA A 598 -20.60 -5.53 -16.34
CA ALA A 598 -21.05 -6.27 -15.17
C ALA A 598 -21.01 -5.39 -13.91
N VAL A 599 -21.96 -5.62 -12.99
CA VAL A 599 -22.09 -4.91 -11.71
C VAL A 599 -22.42 -5.88 -10.60
N ALA A 600 -21.77 -5.72 -9.45
CA ALA A 600 -22.13 -6.45 -8.23
C ALA A 600 -23.07 -5.61 -7.37
N VAL A 601 -24.17 -6.22 -6.92
CA VAL A 601 -25.18 -5.61 -6.07
C VAL A 601 -25.19 -6.30 -4.73
N TYR A 602 -24.82 -5.55 -3.69
CA TYR A 602 -24.88 -5.91 -2.27
C TYR A 602 -26.14 -5.33 -1.62
N PRO A 603 -26.50 -5.71 -0.39
CA PRO A 603 -27.69 -5.15 0.29
C PRO A 603 -27.70 -3.61 0.34
N GLU A 604 -26.54 -2.98 0.56
CA GLU A 604 -26.42 -1.53 0.75
C GLU A 604 -25.45 -0.85 -0.24
N LEU A 605 -24.94 -1.58 -1.24
CA LEU A 605 -23.95 -1.09 -2.19
C LEU A 605 -24.19 -1.68 -3.58
N THR A 606 -24.18 -0.83 -4.59
CA THR A 606 -23.97 -1.22 -5.99
C THR A 606 -22.57 -0.75 -6.40
N THR A 607 -21.79 -1.62 -7.02
CA THR A 607 -20.41 -1.33 -7.38
C THR A 607 -20.28 -0.48 -8.62
N ARG A 608 -19.08 -0.04 -8.93
CA ARG A 608 -18.75 0.45 -10.29
C ARG A 608 -19.02 -0.66 -11.30
N VAL A 609 -19.30 -0.26 -12.53
CA VAL A 609 -19.54 -1.19 -13.64
C VAL A 609 -18.20 -1.63 -14.20
N LEU A 610 -17.92 -2.93 -14.16
CA LEU A 610 -16.86 -3.52 -14.97
C LEU A 610 -17.24 -3.38 -16.45
N THR A 611 -16.33 -2.90 -17.29
CA THR A 611 -16.51 -2.81 -18.74
C THR A 611 -15.32 -3.44 -19.44
N GLU A 612 -15.54 -4.46 -20.25
CA GLU A 612 -14.52 -5.14 -21.05
C GLU A 612 -14.96 -5.31 -22.48
N ASN A 613 -14.08 -4.97 -23.41
CA ASN A 613 -14.35 -5.07 -24.85
C ASN A 613 -13.65 -6.30 -25.40
N PHE A 614 -14.41 -7.34 -25.70
CA PHE A 614 -13.90 -8.52 -26.40
C PHE A 614 -13.79 -8.23 -27.91
N MET A 615 -12.58 -8.36 -28.43
CA MET A 615 -12.26 -8.24 -29.87
C MET A 615 -11.74 -9.61 -30.34
N LEU A 616 -12.68 -10.51 -30.64
CA LEU A 616 -12.33 -11.87 -31.02
C LEU A 616 -11.81 -11.95 -32.46
N SER A 617 -10.86 -12.82 -32.70
CA SER A 617 -10.18 -13.03 -33.97
C SER A 617 -9.91 -14.51 -34.25
N LYS A 618 -9.30 -14.84 -35.37
CA LYS A 618 -8.94 -16.24 -35.72
C LYS A 618 -7.89 -16.82 -34.77
N SER A 619 -7.10 -15.98 -34.05
CA SER A 619 -6.14 -16.40 -33.02
C SER A 619 -6.74 -16.54 -31.62
N THR A 620 -7.99 -16.12 -31.41
CA THR A 620 -8.56 -16.08 -30.04
C THR A 620 -8.49 -17.46 -29.37
N MET A 621 -7.83 -17.49 -28.18
CA MET A 621 -7.63 -18.66 -27.34
C MET A 621 -6.94 -19.84 -28.04
N CYS A 622 -6.19 -19.61 -29.12
CA CYS A 622 -5.38 -20.65 -29.74
C CYS A 622 -4.19 -21.03 -28.85
N PRO A 623 -3.66 -22.26 -28.95
CA PRO A 623 -2.43 -22.66 -28.29
C PRO A 623 -1.25 -21.78 -28.71
N ILE A 624 -0.44 -21.36 -27.73
CA ILE A 624 0.77 -20.56 -27.94
C ILE A 624 1.99 -21.37 -27.48
N LYS A 625 3.03 -21.37 -28.30
CA LYS A 625 4.37 -21.82 -27.92
C LYS A 625 5.27 -20.63 -27.79
N PHE A 626 5.79 -20.38 -26.62
CA PHE A 626 6.79 -19.35 -26.37
C PHE A 626 8.19 -19.90 -26.67
N ASN A 627 8.85 -19.38 -27.72
CA ASN A 627 10.25 -19.67 -28.00
C ASN A 627 11.16 -18.82 -27.08
N VAL A 628 10.73 -17.60 -26.74
CA VAL A 628 11.33 -16.73 -25.73
C VAL A 628 10.26 -16.44 -24.67
N LYS A 629 10.59 -16.68 -23.40
CA LYS A 629 9.66 -16.40 -22.28
C LYS A 629 9.68 -14.92 -21.90
N PRO A 630 8.56 -14.34 -21.50
CA PRO A 630 8.53 -13.00 -20.98
C PRO A 630 9.31 -12.88 -19.66
N HIS A 631 9.70 -11.65 -19.32
CA HIS A 631 10.36 -11.35 -18.05
C HIS A 631 9.44 -11.74 -16.87
N PRO A 632 9.94 -12.42 -15.81
CA PRO A 632 9.10 -12.95 -14.72
C PRO A 632 8.19 -11.91 -14.04
N ALA A 633 8.64 -10.67 -13.92
CA ALA A 633 7.83 -9.57 -13.36
C ALA A 633 6.66 -9.13 -14.27
N TYR A 634 6.66 -9.54 -15.55
CA TYR A 634 5.69 -9.14 -16.58
C TYR A 634 5.31 -10.35 -17.45
N ALA A 635 5.04 -11.46 -16.82
CA ALA A 635 4.72 -12.72 -17.50
C ALA A 635 3.21 -12.87 -17.83
N GLY A 636 2.42 -11.83 -17.58
CA GLY A 636 0.97 -11.86 -17.79
C GLY A 636 0.21 -12.62 -16.70
N SER A 637 -1.11 -12.66 -16.84
CA SER A 637 -2.03 -13.36 -15.92
C SER A 637 -2.35 -14.80 -16.37
N SER A 638 -2.17 -15.09 -17.66
CA SER A 638 -2.44 -16.40 -18.25
C SER A 638 -1.49 -16.72 -19.41
N GLU A 639 -1.41 -17.99 -19.78
CA GLU A 639 -0.66 -18.44 -20.96
C GLU A 639 -1.29 -18.03 -22.30
N HIS A 640 -2.56 -17.55 -22.28
CA HIS A 640 -3.28 -17.04 -23.45
C HIS A 640 -3.32 -15.51 -23.52
N GLU A 641 -2.50 -14.80 -22.74
CA GLU A 641 -2.58 -13.34 -22.65
C GLU A 641 -2.46 -12.64 -23.99
N LEU A 642 -1.65 -13.17 -24.91
CA LEU A 642 -1.48 -12.61 -26.26
C LEU A 642 -2.64 -12.88 -27.22
N VAL A 643 -3.64 -13.67 -26.84
CA VAL A 643 -4.73 -14.12 -27.73
C VAL A 643 -6.07 -14.24 -27.00
N ASN A 644 -6.28 -13.54 -25.89
CA ASN A 644 -7.51 -13.62 -25.11
C ASN A 644 -8.61 -12.68 -25.62
N GLY A 645 -8.33 -11.87 -26.63
CA GLY A 645 -9.25 -10.89 -27.22
C GLY A 645 -9.47 -9.66 -26.37
N LEU A 646 -8.64 -9.43 -25.32
CA LEU A 646 -8.69 -8.28 -24.44
C LEU A 646 -7.44 -7.42 -24.61
N TYR A 647 -7.62 -6.14 -24.76
CA TYR A 647 -6.51 -5.19 -24.90
C TYR A 647 -6.10 -4.60 -23.56
N GLY A 648 -4.79 -4.45 -23.36
CA GLY A 648 -4.21 -3.79 -22.20
C GLY A 648 -4.47 -2.28 -22.23
N SER A 649 -4.55 -1.70 -21.04
CA SER A 649 -4.60 -0.26 -20.85
C SER A 649 -3.20 0.35 -20.79
N TYR A 650 -3.10 1.64 -20.49
CA TYR A 650 -1.83 2.33 -20.22
C TYR A 650 -1.11 1.81 -18.95
N ILE A 651 -1.75 0.99 -18.12
CA ILE A 651 -1.15 0.41 -16.92
C ILE A 651 -0.53 -0.95 -17.24
N TYR A 652 0.77 -0.99 -17.40
CA TYR A 652 1.51 -2.20 -17.80
C TYR A 652 1.70 -3.24 -16.68
N LYS A 653 1.32 -2.94 -15.43
CA LYS A 653 1.47 -3.84 -14.26
C LYS A 653 0.19 -4.61 -13.91
N THR A 654 -0.79 -4.63 -14.79
CA THR A 654 -2.11 -5.23 -14.53
C THR A 654 -2.17 -6.74 -14.79
N GLY A 655 -1.14 -7.29 -15.43
CA GLY A 655 -1.13 -8.69 -15.90
C GLY A 655 -1.66 -8.87 -17.33
N LYS A 656 -2.17 -7.80 -17.97
CA LYS A 656 -2.62 -7.83 -19.37
C LYS A 656 -1.49 -7.61 -20.38
N TRP A 657 -0.26 -7.42 -19.93
CA TRP A 657 0.89 -7.15 -20.75
C TRP A 657 2.00 -8.17 -20.53
N LEU A 658 2.58 -8.67 -21.59
CA LEU A 658 3.83 -9.43 -21.54
C LEU A 658 5.00 -8.50 -21.84
N GLY A 659 6.00 -8.45 -20.95
CA GLY A 659 7.18 -7.62 -21.06
C GLY A 659 8.45 -8.43 -21.35
N TYR A 660 9.27 -7.98 -22.28
CA TYR A 660 10.55 -8.60 -22.67
C TYR A 660 11.68 -7.60 -22.43
N ALA A 661 12.66 -7.96 -21.60
CA ALA A 661 13.78 -7.10 -21.20
C ALA A 661 14.99 -7.34 -22.08
N GLY A 662 15.27 -6.45 -23.04
CA GLY A 662 16.39 -6.60 -23.98
C GLY A 662 16.31 -7.86 -24.85
N GLU A 663 15.18 -8.53 -24.88
CA GLU A 663 14.89 -9.74 -25.65
C GLU A 663 13.73 -9.45 -26.60
N ASP A 664 13.66 -10.19 -27.70
CA ASP A 664 12.53 -10.12 -28.63
C ASP A 664 11.39 -11.03 -28.16
N LEU A 665 10.14 -10.62 -28.36
CA LEU A 665 9.05 -11.60 -28.34
C LEU A 665 9.23 -12.54 -29.53
N ASP A 666 9.15 -13.85 -29.28
CA ASP A 666 9.11 -14.90 -30.30
C ASP A 666 8.14 -15.98 -29.87
N VAL A 667 6.99 -16.05 -30.55
CA VAL A 667 5.90 -16.99 -30.27
C VAL A 667 5.38 -17.66 -31.53
N VAL A 668 4.86 -18.88 -31.37
CA VAL A 668 4.15 -19.61 -32.43
C VAL A 668 2.71 -19.84 -32.00
N LEU A 669 1.78 -19.36 -32.80
CA LEU A 669 0.33 -19.57 -32.65
C LEU A 669 -0.10 -20.78 -33.47
N ASP A 670 -0.80 -21.75 -32.87
CA ASP A 670 -1.44 -22.87 -33.59
C ASP A 670 -2.92 -22.52 -33.83
N LEU A 671 -3.29 -22.14 -35.03
CA LEU A 671 -4.68 -21.80 -35.40
C LEU A 671 -5.60 -23.02 -35.49
N GLY A 672 -5.07 -24.21 -35.17
CA GLY A 672 -5.80 -25.50 -35.11
C GLY A 672 -5.96 -26.15 -36.47
N GLN A 673 -6.12 -25.41 -37.53
CA GLN A 673 -6.25 -25.86 -38.92
C GLN A 673 -5.69 -24.80 -39.87
N SER A 674 -5.47 -25.21 -41.13
CA SER A 674 -5.10 -24.23 -42.17
C SER A 674 -6.18 -23.14 -42.26
N THR A 675 -5.78 -21.92 -42.01
CA THR A 675 -6.66 -20.75 -41.85
C THR A 675 -6.15 -19.63 -42.73
N THR A 676 -7.05 -18.98 -43.47
CA THR A 676 -6.71 -17.80 -44.27
C THR A 676 -6.31 -16.63 -43.34
N ILE A 677 -5.19 -16.00 -43.61
CA ILE A 677 -4.62 -14.89 -42.87
C ILE A 677 -4.54 -13.67 -43.82
N ASP A 678 -5.42 -12.70 -43.62
CA ASP A 678 -5.46 -11.48 -44.40
C ASP A 678 -4.76 -10.34 -43.69
N ARG A 679 -4.84 -10.32 -42.35
CA ARG A 679 -4.23 -9.32 -41.50
C ARG A 679 -3.76 -9.90 -40.19
N VAL A 680 -2.62 -9.40 -39.72
CA VAL A 680 -2.13 -9.63 -38.35
C VAL A 680 -1.98 -8.28 -37.66
N LYS A 681 -2.58 -8.13 -36.48
CA LYS A 681 -2.41 -6.95 -35.64
C LYS A 681 -1.63 -7.34 -34.39
N VAL A 682 -0.57 -6.58 -34.11
CA VAL A 682 0.22 -6.70 -32.88
C VAL A 682 0.09 -5.37 -32.12
N ASN A 683 -0.43 -5.42 -30.91
CA ASN A 683 -0.60 -4.23 -30.09
C ASN A 683 0.52 -4.12 -29.07
N THR A 684 1.16 -2.95 -28.98
CA THR A 684 2.28 -2.67 -28.10
C THR A 684 2.05 -1.41 -27.27
N LEU A 685 2.70 -1.32 -26.12
CA LEU A 685 2.72 -0.11 -25.27
C LEU A 685 4.06 0.59 -25.41
N VAL A 686 4.03 1.93 -25.45
CA VAL A 686 5.22 2.77 -25.36
C VAL A 686 5.11 3.68 -24.14
N ASN A 687 6.10 3.60 -23.25
CA ASN A 687 6.27 4.45 -22.08
C ASN A 687 7.77 4.57 -21.75
N ALA A 688 8.45 5.52 -22.40
CA ALA A 688 9.89 5.69 -22.23
C ALA A 688 10.29 5.97 -20.78
N GLY A 689 9.47 6.70 -20.01
CA GLY A 689 9.69 6.95 -18.58
C GLY A 689 9.74 5.67 -17.72
N ALA A 690 9.05 4.61 -18.17
CA ALA A 690 9.07 3.28 -17.56
C ALA A 690 9.98 2.28 -18.32
N TRP A 691 10.87 2.77 -19.18
CA TRP A 691 11.82 1.99 -20.00
C TRP A 691 11.16 1.09 -21.06
N ILE A 692 9.88 1.34 -21.36
CA ILE A 692 9.10 0.59 -22.37
C ILE A 692 9.23 1.34 -23.70
N MET A 693 9.97 0.75 -24.63
CA MET A 693 10.32 1.35 -25.91
C MET A 693 9.45 0.79 -27.05
N PRO A 694 9.28 1.52 -28.16
CA PRO A 694 8.57 1.03 -29.34
C PRO A 694 9.23 -0.24 -29.89
N ALA A 695 8.43 -1.10 -30.52
CA ALA A 695 8.95 -2.22 -31.30
C ALA A 695 9.89 -1.73 -32.42
N ARG A 696 11.02 -2.40 -32.62
CA ARG A 696 12.02 -2.10 -33.66
C ARG A 696 11.76 -2.83 -34.97
N GLY A 697 10.77 -3.70 -34.98
CA GLY A 697 10.32 -4.42 -36.16
C GLY A 697 9.36 -5.53 -35.83
N VAL A 698 8.67 -6.04 -36.83
CA VAL A 698 7.86 -7.25 -36.75
C VAL A 698 8.24 -8.17 -37.87
N ILE A 699 8.43 -9.47 -37.56
CA ILE A 699 8.68 -10.53 -38.52
C ILE A 699 7.56 -11.58 -38.35
N LEU A 700 6.93 -11.96 -39.45
CA LEU A 700 5.93 -12.99 -39.51
C LEU A 700 6.40 -14.16 -40.38
N SER A 701 6.29 -15.37 -39.88
CA SER A 701 6.55 -16.59 -40.61
C SER A 701 5.40 -17.56 -40.48
N VAL A 702 5.10 -18.33 -41.48
CA VAL A 702 3.99 -19.30 -41.51
C VAL A 702 4.48 -20.71 -41.76
N SER A 703 3.71 -21.69 -41.27
CA SER A 703 3.98 -23.12 -41.45
C SER A 703 2.68 -23.93 -41.45
N ASP A 704 2.65 -25.04 -42.15
CA ASP A 704 1.56 -26.00 -42.09
C ASP A 704 1.86 -27.20 -41.13
N ASP A 705 3.16 -27.45 -40.86
CA ASP A 705 3.60 -28.60 -40.04
C ASP A 705 4.15 -28.18 -38.66
N GLY A 706 4.29 -26.88 -38.39
CA GLY A 706 4.81 -26.33 -37.14
C GLY A 706 6.34 -26.45 -36.96
N THR A 707 7.07 -26.92 -38.00
CA THR A 707 8.52 -27.13 -37.96
C THR A 707 9.25 -26.36 -39.05
N HIS A 708 8.69 -26.30 -40.27
CA HIS A 708 9.28 -25.57 -41.38
C HIS A 708 8.54 -24.28 -41.60
N PHE A 709 9.17 -23.18 -41.18
CA PHE A 709 8.59 -21.84 -41.25
C PHE A 709 9.14 -21.06 -42.47
N LYS A 710 8.23 -20.42 -43.20
CA LYS A 710 8.53 -19.50 -44.31
C LYS A 710 8.22 -18.08 -43.86
N GLU A 711 9.20 -17.18 -43.96
CA GLU A 711 9.01 -15.75 -43.70
C GLU A 711 8.07 -15.16 -44.77
N VAL A 712 7.06 -14.43 -44.33
CA VAL A 712 6.06 -13.77 -45.20
C VAL A 712 5.98 -12.27 -44.98
N TYR A 713 6.57 -11.77 -43.92
CA TYR A 713 6.65 -10.34 -43.60
C TYR A 713 7.87 -10.07 -42.73
N ASN A 714 8.58 -8.99 -43.06
CA ASN A 714 9.72 -8.50 -42.27
C ASN A 714 9.85 -6.99 -42.46
N GLN A 715 9.46 -6.23 -41.43
CA GLN A 715 9.49 -4.77 -41.50
C GLN A 715 10.22 -4.23 -40.28
N PRO A 716 11.39 -3.62 -40.44
CA PRO A 716 12.04 -2.85 -39.38
C PRO A 716 11.34 -1.50 -39.19
N TYR A 717 11.35 -1.00 -37.94
CA TYR A 717 10.85 0.33 -37.60
C TYR A 717 11.99 1.23 -37.08
N PRO A 718 11.92 2.56 -37.32
CA PRO A 718 12.94 3.50 -36.87
C PRO A 718 12.96 3.55 -35.30
N PRO A 719 14.12 3.91 -34.72
CA PRO A 719 14.20 4.16 -33.28
C PRO A 719 13.40 5.41 -32.90
N MET A 720 13.03 5.46 -31.63
CA MET A 720 12.44 6.65 -31.02
C MET A 720 13.54 7.72 -30.84
N GLU A 721 13.40 8.89 -31.45
CA GLU A 721 14.43 9.93 -31.45
C GLU A 721 14.39 10.85 -30.23
N ALA A 722 13.22 10.99 -29.61
CA ALA A 722 13.02 11.84 -28.43
C ALA A 722 11.90 11.30 -27.55
N ASN A 723 11.86 11.74 -26.30
CA ASN A 723 10.78 11.39 -25.39
C ASN A 723 9.41 11.85 -25.93
N ARG A 724 8.41 10.99 -25.79
CA ARG A 724 7.00 11.26 -26.15
C ARG A 724 6.11 10.85 -24.99
N PRO A 725 4.91 11.44 -24.85
CA PRO A 725 3.89 10.93 -23.93
C PRO A 725 3.61 9.44 -24.18
N GLN A 726 3.17 8.75 -23.16
CA GLN A 726 2.77 7.34 -23.23
C GLN A 726 1.65 7.12 -24.27
N TYR A 727 1.77 6.07 -25.09
CA TYR A 727 0.77 5.73 -26.11
C TYR A 727 0.72 4.23 -26.40
N LEU A 728 -0.42 3.78 -26.94
CA LEU A 728 -0.58 2.44 -27.51
C LEU A 728 -0.16 2.46 -28.98
N ASP A 729 0.62 1.47 -29.40
CA ASP A 729 1.21 1.40 -30.74
C ASP A 729 0.82 0.09 -31.43
N ALA A 730 -0.30 0.12 -32.18
CA ALA A 730 -0.81 -1.02 -32.90
C ALA A 730 -0.16 -1.16 -34.28
N LYS A 731 0.53 -2.28 -34.52
CA LYS A 731 1.10 -2.64 -35.83
C LYS A 731 0.07 -3.44 -36.61
N ASN A 732 -0.58 -2.83 -37.60
CA ASN A 732 -1.56 -3.46 -38.48
C ASN A 732 -0.85 -3.94 -39.76
N ILE A 733 -0.72 -5.23 -39.97
CA ILE A 733 0.05 -5.85 -41.04
C ILE A 733 -0.92 -6.56 -42.00
N THR A 734 -1.05 -6.08 -43.20
CA THR A 734 -1.85 -6.73 -44.25
C THR A 734 -0.97 -7.74 -45.00
N LEU A 735 -1.47 -8.94 -45.19
CA LEU A 735 -0.79 -10.04 -45.88
C LEU A 735 -1.51 -10.38 -47.19
N PRO A 736 -0.83 -10.97 -48.18
CA PRO A 736 -1.40 -11.26 -49.49
C PRO A 736 -2.27 -12.53 -49.49
N HIS A 737 -3.33 -12.58 -48.68
CA HIS A 737 -4.31 -13.67 -48.61
C HIS A 737 -3.68 -15.06 -48.59
N LEU A 738 -2.90 -15.36 -47.56
CA LEU A 738 -2.22 -16.66 -47.45
C LEU A 738 -2.95 -17.56 -46.48
N SER A 739 -2.77 -18.90 -46.60
CA SER A 739 -3.35 -19.90 -45.71
C SER A 739 -2.23 -20.65 -44.99
N ALA A 740 -2.34 -20.81 -43.68
CA ALA A 740 -1.42 -21.60 -42.89
C ALA A 740 -2.09 -22.03 -41.55
N ARG A 741 -1.59 -23.09 -40.95
CA ARG A 741 -2.01 -23.51 -39.61
C ARG A 741 -1.23 -22.81 -38.51
N TYR A 742 0.08 -22.62 -38.69
CA TYR A 742 0.95 -22.02 -37.67
C TYR A 742 1.42 -20.65 -38.13
N LEU A 743 1.35 -19.69 -37.20
CA LEU A 743 1.88 -18.35 -37.40
C LEU A 743 2.95 -18.08 -36.32
N GLN A 744 4.20 -17.89 -36.73
CA GLN A 744 5.24 -17.37 -35.86
C GLN A 744 5.25 -15.84 -35.93
N VAL A 745 5.25 -15.21 -34.76
CA VAL A 745 5.32 -13.74 -34.60
C VAL A 745 6.55 -13.41 -33.80
N LYS A 746 7.44 -12.57 -34.37
CA LYS A 746 8.55 -11.96 -33.64
C LYS A 746 8.35 -10.46 -33.58
N VAL A 747 8.48 -9.90 -32.38
CA VAL A 747 8.50 -8.44 -32.17
C VAL A 747 9.89 -8.08 -31.69
N LEU A 748 10.61 -7.33 -32.53
CA LEU A 748 11.98 -6.92 -32.24
C LEU A 748 11.99 -5.80 -31.22
N SER A 749 12.82 -5.93 -30.19
CA SER A 749 12.91 -4.97 -29.10
C SER A 749 14.04 -3.96 -29.31
N GLU A 750 13.91 -2.78 -28.71
CA GLU A 750 15.06 -1.93 -28.40
C GLU A 750 15.88 -2.60 -27.30
N ARG A 751 17.17 -2.85 -27.51
CA ARG A 751 17.99 -3.62 -26.55
C ARG A 751 18.38 -2.79 -25.34
N SER A 752 18.56 -1.49 -25.53
CA SER A 752 19.00 -0.59 -24.48
C SER A 752 18.37 0.79 -24.63
N MET A 753 18.25 1.49 -23.52
CA MET A 753 17.75 2.86 -23.50
C MET A 753 18.64 3.77 -24.36
N PRO A 754 18.03 4.61 -25.24
CA PRO A 754 18.77 5.44 -26.19
C PRO A 754 19.51 6.59 -25.53
N ASP A 755 20.44 7.22 -26.27
CA ASP A 755 21.34 8.28 -25.77
C ASP A 755 20.62 9.52 -25.21
N TRP A 756 19.43 9.83 -25.72
CA TRP A 756 18.64 10.95 -25.22
C TRP A 756 17.97 10.69 -23.87
N HIS A 757 17.91 9.41 -23.43
CA HIS A 757 17.25 9.05 -22.18
C HIS A 757 18.23 9.16 -21.00
N ARG A 758 17.76 9.67 -19.84
CA ARG A 758 18.59 9.83 -18.62
C ARG A 758 19.26 8.54 -18.15
N TYR A 759 18.68 7.37 -18.49
CA TYR A 759 19.23 6.04 -18.16
C TYR A 759 19.78 5.33 -19.40
N LYS A 760 20.46 6.07 -20.30
CA LYS A 760 21.07 5.51 -21.50
C LYS A 760 21.89 4.24 -21.23
N GLY A 761 21.80 3.28 -22.13
CA GLY A 761 22.56 2.02 -22.05
C GLY A 761 21.97 0.98 -21.08
N LYS A 762 20.98 1.33 -20.23
CA LYS A 762 20.24 0.35 -19.43
C LYS A 762 19.31 -0.48 -20.31
N THR A 763 19.01 -1.71 -19.90
CA THR A 763 18.13 -2.63 -20.64
C THR A 763 16.75 -2.01 -20.85
N ALA A 764 16.29 -1.94 -22.10
CA ALA A 764 14.96 -1.49 -22.45
C ALA A 764 13.96 -2.66 -22.49
N PHE A 765 12.67 -2.35 -22.44
CA PHE A 765 11.59 -3.32 -22.56
C PHE A 765 10.77 -3.10 -23.83
N VAL A 766 10.21 -4.19 -24.38
CA VAL A 766 9.05 -4.16 -25.28
C VAL A 766 7.88 -4.84 -24.60
N PHE A 767 6.67 -4.25 -24.69
CA PHE A 767 5.45 -4.77 -24.09
C PHE A 767 4.40 -5.06 -25.16
N VAL A 768 3.83 -6.27 -25.14
CA VAL A 768 2.81 -6.74 -26.06
C VAL A 768 1.63 -7.30 -25.27
N ASP A 769 0.38 -7.01 -25.65
CA ASP A 769 -0.83 -7.53 -25.02
C ASP A 769 -1.62 -8.50 -25.90
N GLU A 770 -1.82 -8.18 -27.18
CA GLU A 770 -2.68 -8.96 -28.08
C GLU A 770 -2.08 -9.12 -29.47
N ILE A 771 -2.19 -10.32 -30.01
CA ILE A 771 -1.87 -10.68 -31.39
C ILE A 771 -3.13 -11.21 -32.07
N SER A 772 -3.80 -10.37 -32.83
CA SER A 772 -5.03 -10.73 -33.53
C SER A 772 -4.75 -11.15 -34.98
N VAL A 773 -5.40 -12.22 -35.43
CA VAL A 773 -5.37 -12.74 -36.81
C VAL A 773 -6.74 -12.58 -37.45
N GLU A 774 -6.82 -11.88 -38.57
CA GLU A 774 -8.06 -11.65 -39.34
C GLU A 774 -8.03 -12.35 -40.71
#